data_65d022be1bf1613adc8be65ae59e410f
#
_entry.id   65d022be1bf1613adc8be65ae59e410f
#
_cell.length_a   1.000
_cell.length_b   1.000
_cell.length_c   1.000
_cell.angle_alpha   90.00
_cell.angle_beta   90.00
_cell.angle_gamma   90.00
#
_symmetry.space_group_name_H-M   'P 1'
#
loop_
_entity.id
_entity.type
_entity.pdbx_description
1 polymer ?
#
loop_
_entity_poly.entity_id
_entity_poly.type
_entity_poly.pdbx_seq_one_letter_code
_entity_poly.pdbx_strand_id
1 'polypeptide(L)'
;MSNVNQHISIPKNVSSNDDMSFDFLRKKGIEYIESLGSQFWTDYNTHDPGITILEVLCYAITDLGMRINLPIEDLLSNNSNPIDEQFFTASQILPVQAITAFDYRKILIDINPQKIKNCWLQKATKKIFVNCKEGKISLKKEDFNDTLPTFIKETEIRGYYTILVDFDEEDPAKKKLLKNQIIEKFHENRNLCEDLLEVQEVDIHPIAVCALIEIDPEANEEFIHATITLELEKYLSPGIRYYSLAEMFEKGYTSDAIFEGPFLENGFIDTQELENSALKTEVRLSDIMQIIMNVKGVTVIKDISLNNCEAIEKEGSVWNICVPPNKKPSLCQKSTLNFSKGVLPVMVNKTKARQYLADLKEDLAYAQKKASQNKELKIPQGKITETDYYTSVTNNFPENYGIGEVGLSESASVERKAKAKQLKGYLLFFDQILASYFKHLSNIKELLSIHNELPNTYFTQKISDMTGFDEIVNTKYQSSSQKKLDEFLFSHLDDAVKRQNQIKDHLIARFAERFAEYAFLMKSLYGASSDEIVLQNKSDFLINYDTISGQRASGFNYFNQPVSNLWNTFNVTGLENRIAGLLGIKGDKNPVTGKRGIQRKNISNLFVQLYDPSPGVAPDLFRWRIRNSANKIILTATEDYESQSTAIKEMYLSILKIYETSEKEIVLAFETLFENRDNGIAFKDTVINTFEVIESDSHKYSFHIINPELVNDLDNPDRIIARQYKLHQTLEAVKTAMLDLLTFFKEEFSDEGIFLIEHILLVPNPNEAIDQKYYMPICVDDCSEDCCIPNPYSFKISVVLPGYTYRFADVDFRNFAENVIRQEIPSHILGKICWIGYRKDQIVPKDNDLLDFEKDFKNFLTDKTQDKQSALPKFINSLTKLNSIYPTGTLYNCTDEEENISGKIVLGRTNLGTI
;
A
#
# COMPACT_ATOMS: atom_id res chain seq x y z
N MET A 1 3.88 20.60 -31.90
CA MET A 1 5.07 21.40 -31.58
C MET A 1 6.26 20.78 -32.28
N SER A 2 6.98 21.55 -33.09
CA SER A 2 8.07 21.11 -33.91
C SER A 2 9.18 20.50 -33.05
N ASN A 3 9.62 19.28 -33.36
CA ASN A 3 10.88 18.72 -32.90
C ASN A 3 12.02 19.63 -33.31
N VAL A 4 12.38 20.54 -32.44
CA VAL A 4 13.67 21.24 -32.55
C VAL A 4 14.69 20.16 -32.19
N ASN A 5 15.41 19.64 -33.20
CA ASN A 5 16.66 18.91 -32.99
C ASN A 5 17.57 19.85 -32.21
N GLN A 6 17.61 19.68 -30.88
CA GLN A 6 18.63 20.32 -30.08
C GLN A 6 19.97 19.69 -30.49
N HIS A 7 20.69 20.38 -31.34
CA HIS A 7 22.08 20.04 -31.59
C HIS A 7 22.85 20.24 -30.28
N ILE A 8 23.53 19.21 -29.81
CA ILE A 8 24.46 19.32 -28.70
C ILE A 8 25.52 20.29 -29.17
N SER A 9 25.58 21.48 -28.58
CA SER A 9 26.63 22.49 -28.87
C SER A 9 27.52 22.62 -27.66
N ILE A 10 28.83 22.50 -27.89
CA ILE A 10 29.82 22.77 -26.85
C ILE A 10 30.03 24.28 -26.81
N PRO A 11 29.86 24.96 -25.67
CA PRO A 11 30.08 26.39 -25.57
C PRO A 11 31.55 26.69 -25.83
N LYS A 12 31.82 27.69 -26.66
CA LYS A 12 33.19 28.13 -27.02
C LYS A 12 33.94 28.68 -25.81
N ASN A 13 33.24 29.33 -24.89
CA ASN A 13 33.80 29.86 -23.66
C ASN A 13 33.10 29.15 -22.46
N VAL A 14 33.85 28.32 -21.74
CA VAL A 14 33.42 27.75 -20.46
C VAL A 14 33.63 28.80 -19.37
N SER A 15 32.70 28.91 -18.42
CA SER A 15 32.86 29.83 -17.30
C SER A 15 34.09 29.41 -16.47
N SER A 16 34.95 30.32 -16.09
CA SER A 16 36.16 30.05 -15.28
C SER A 16 35.86 29.56 -13.86
N ASN A 17 34.63 29.48 -13.48
CA ASN A 17 34.14 29.00 -12.17
C ASN A 17 33.53 27.60 -12.23
N ASP A 18 33.61 26.88 -13.34
CA ASP A 18 33.16 25.50 -13.43
C ASP A 18 34.26 24.60 -12.84
N ASP A 19 33.94 23.99 -11.70
CA ASP A 19 34.84 23.11 -10.95
C ASP A 19 35.33 21.88 -11.75
N MET A 20 34.61 21.53 -12.83
CA MET A 20 34.98 20.43 -13.73
C MET A 20 35.62 20.92 -15.04
N SER A 21 35.94 22.22 -15.18
CA SER A 21 36.65 22.75 -16.34
C SER A 21 38.15 22.38 -16.29
N PHE A 22 38.72 22.12 -17.45
CA PHE A 22 40.15 21.76 -17.58
C PHE A 22 41.08 22.78 -16.91
N ASP A 23 40.86 24.07 -17.13
CA ASP A 23 41.70 25.15 -16.59
C ASP A 23 41.59 25.21 -15.05
N PHE A 24 40.41 25.01 -14.49
CA PHE A 24 40.23 24.96 -13.04
C PHE A 24 40.93 23.75 -12.44
N LEU A 25 40.69 22.54 -12.99
CA LEU A 25 41.34 21.32 -12.53
C LEU A 25 42.86 21.40 -12.61
N ARG A 26 43.41 21.91 -13.73
CA ARG A 26 44.83 22.09 -13.90
C ARG A 26 45.42 23.05 -12.87
N LYS A 27 44.75 24.19 -12.66
CA LYS A 27 45.19 25.18 -11.66
C LYS A 27 45.17 24.56 -10.26
N LYS A 28 44.12 23.86 -9.90
CA LYS A 28 44.03 23.17 -8.60
C LYS A 28 45.07 22.07 -8.44
N GLY A 29 45.30 21.30 -9.48
CA GLY A 29 46.38 20.31 -9.50
C GLY A 29 47.75 20.91 -9.24
N ILE A 30 48.07 22.03 -9.87
CA ILE A 30 49.33 22.76 -9.65
C ILE A 30 49.39 23.30 -8.21
N GLU A 31 48.33 23.92 -7.69
CA GLU A 31 48.28 24.37 -6.29
C GLU A 31 48.54 23.24 -5.29
N TYR A 32 48.00 22.01 -5.52
CA TYR A 32 48.33 20.84 -4.72
C TYR A 32 49.81 20.39 -4.84
N ILE A 33 50.35 20.37 -6.05
CA ILE A 33 51.75 20.03 -6.27
C ILE A 33 52.66 21.06 -5.54
N GLU A 34 52.36 22.35 -5.62
CA GLU A 34 53.10 23.40 -4.92
C GLU A 34 53.03 23.22 -3.41
N SER A 35 51.86 22.90 -2.87
CA SER A 35 51.68 22.76 -1.42
C SER A 35 52.36 21.50 -0.85
N LEU A 36 52.42 20.41 -1.61
CA LEU A 36 52.86 19.11 -1.13
C LEU A 36 54.31 18.79 -1.58
N GLY A 37 54.75 19.33 -2.72
CA GLY A 37 55.97 18.87 -3.39
C GLY A 37 56.91 19.96 -3.88
N SER A 38 56.71 21.25 -3.54
CA SER A 38 57.52 22.37 -4.01
C SER A 38 59.01 22.25 -3.71
N GLN A 39 59.42 21.43 -2.74
CA GLN A 39 60.82 21.15 -2.45
C GLN A 39 61.52 20.24 -3.49
N PHE A 40 60.73 19.41 -4.20
CA PHE A 40 61.23 18.41 -5.14
C PHE A 40 60.79 18.66 -6.58
N TRP A 41 59.70 19.41 -6.78
CA TRP A 41 59.12 19.67 -8.09
C TRP A 41 58.87 21.16 -8.27
N THR A 42 59.70 21.78 -9.12
CA THR A 42 59.75 23.22 -9.30
C THR A 42 59.42 23.70 -10.71
N ASP A 43 59.30 22.78 -11.67
CA ASP A 43 58.92 23.08 -13.05
C ASP A 43 57.47 22.67 -13.33
N TYR A 44 56.64 23.66 -13.61
CA TYR A 44 55.21 23.48 -13.90
C TYR A 44 54.86 23.77 -15.36
N ASN A 45 55.89 23.74 -16.24
CA ASN A 45 55.70 23.94 -17.66
C ASN A 45 55.19 22.68 -18.36
N THR A 46 54.61 22.85 -19.56
CA THR A 46 54.03 21.78 -20.37
C THR A 46 55.00 20.73 -20.86
N HIS A 47 56.36 21.01 -20.80
CA HIS A 47 57.37 20.03 -21.18
C HIS A 47 57.74 19.06 -20.01
N ASP A 48 57.32 19.32 -18.81
CA ASP A 48 57.51 18.42 -17.69
C ASP A 48 56.59 17.18 -17.79
N PRO A 49 57.15 15.96 -17.69
CA PRO A 49 56.36 14.74 -17.78
C PRO A 49 55.26 14.60 -16.72
N GLY A 50 55.50 15.14 -15.53
CA GLY A 50 54.49 15.14 -14.46
C GLY A 50 53.34 16.07 -14.78
N ILE A 51 53.61 17.25 -15.37
CA ILE A 51 52.56 18.15 -15.83
C ILE A 51 51.76 17.52 -16.99
N THR A 52 52.42 16.80 -17.90
CA THR A 52 51.72 16.06 -18.95
C THR A 52 50.76 15.03 -18.35
N ILE A 53 51.21 14.27 -17.31
CA ILE A 53 50.32 13.34 -16.60
C ILE A 53 49.14 14.08 -15.98
N LEU A 54 49.39 15.20 -15.26
CA LEU A 54 48.33 16.01 -14.67
C LEU A 54 47.30 16.49 -15.71
N GLU A 55 47.77 16.99 -16.85
CA GLU A 55 46.90 17.51 -17.91
C GLU A 55 46.03 16.41 -18.53
N VAL A 56 46.58 15.22 -18.76
CA VAL A 56 45.78 14.06 -19.27
C VAL A 56 44.76 13.60 -18.25
N LEU A 57 45.13 13.59 -16.97
CA LEU A 57 44.17 13.28 -15.91
C LEU A 57 43.06 14.33 -15.78
N CYS A 58 43.40 15.63 -15.86
CA CYS A 58 42.43 16.70 -15.90
C CYS A 58 41.46 16.55 -17.08
N TYR A 59 41.98 16.18 -18.26
CA TYR A 59 41.14 15.90 -19.43
C TYR A 59 40.16 14.75 -19.19
N ALA A 60 40.65 13.63 -18.63
CA ALA A 60 39.77 12.49 -18.31
C ALA A 60 38.70 12.82 -17.24
N ILE A 61 39.05 13.68 -16.27
CA ILE A 61 38.10 14.17 -15.28
C ILE A 61 37.01 15.07 -15.93
N THR A 62 37.38 15.88 -16.97
CA THR A 62 36.39 16.68 -17.70
C THR A 62 35.36 15.82 -18.44
N ASP A 63 35.75 14.65 -18.99
CA ASP A 63 34.81 13.67 -19.58
C ASP A 63 33.83 13.14 -18.52
N LEU A 64 34.32 12.76 -17.34
CA LEU A 64 33.48 12.36 -16.24
C LEU A 64 32.51 13.50 -15.84
N GLY A 65 33.00 14.73 -15.71
CA GLY A 65 32.21 15.91 -15.40
C GLY A 65 31.10 16.17 -16.43
N MET A 66 31.40 16.02 -17.70
CA MET A 66 30.42 16.11 -18.78
C MET A 66 29.29 15.09 -18.61
N ARG A 67 29.62 13.85 -18.27
CA ARG A 67 28.62 12.78 -18.10
C ARG A 67 27.80 12.92 -16.82
N ILE A 68 28.38 13.44 -15.75
CA ILE A 68 27.65 13.76 -14.53
C ILE A 68 26.58 14.84 -14.79
N ASN A 69 26.84 15.75 -15.70
CA ASN A 69 25.95 16.84 -16.10
C ASN A 69 24.95 16.45 -17.21
N LEU A 70 24.89 15.19 -17.61
CA LEU A 70 23.85 14.71 -18.54
C LEU A 70 22.45 14.90 -17.94
N PRO A 71 21.43 15.10 -18.77
CA PRO A 71 20.05 15.10 -18.33
C PRO A 71 19.72 13.85 -17.52
N ILE A 72 18.88 14.00 -16.50
CA ILE A 72 18.54 12.89 -15.59
C ILE A 72 17.93 11.70 -16.35
N GLU A 73 17.23 11.97 -17.44
CA GLU A 73 16.65 10.98 -18.33
C GLU A 73 17.71 10.06 -18.96
N ASP A 74 18.86 10.63 -19.31
CA ASP A 74 19.98 9.87 -19.87
C ASP A 74 20.68 9.04 -18.79
N LEU A 75 20.82 9.57 -17.57
CA LEU A 75 21.42 8.85 -16.44
C LEU A 75 20.55 7.70 -15.93
N LEU A 76 19.23 7.82 -16.03
CA LEU A 76 18.27 6.79 -15.61
C LEU A 76 17.89 5.83 -16.76
N SER A 77 18.29 6.11 -18.00
CA SER A 77 17.99 5.27 -19.15
C SER A 77 18.72 3.93 -19.07
N ASN A 78 18.01 2.85 -19.41
CA ASN A 78 18.54 1.50 -19.47
C ASN A 78 18.02 0.79 -20.72
N ASN A 79 18.90 0.10 -21.46
CA ASN A 79 18.51 -0.67 -22.64
C ASN A 79 17.67 -1.90 -22.29
N SER A 80 17.83 -2.44 -21.09
CA SER A 80 17.14 -3.65 -20.64
C SER A 80 15.80 -3.36 -19.94
N ASN A 81 15.71 -2.25 -19.20
CA ASN A 81 14.55 -1.90 -18.42
C ASN A 81 14.16 -0.45 -18.70
N PRO A 82 13.04 -0.20 -19.35
CA PRO A 82 12.52 1.15 -19.59
C PRO A 82 12.26 1.89 -18.26
N ILE A 83 12.20 3.22 -18.31
CA ILE A 83 12.02 4.05 -17.11
C ILE A 83 10.69 3.75 -16.40
N ASP A 84 9.63 3.48 -17.16
CA ASP A 84 8.29 3.13 -16.68
C ASP A 84 8.20 1.77 -15.97
N GLU A 85 9.18 0.88 -16.18
CA GLU A 85 9.31 -0.36 -15.41
C GLU A 85 10.19 -0.20 -14.15
N GLN A 86 10.94 0.90 -14.02
CA GLN A 86 11.83 1.16 -12.89
C GLN A 86 11.23 2.11 -11.85
N PHE A 87 10.31 2.98 -12.28
CA PHE A 87 9.69 4.02 -11.47
C PHE A 87 8.19 4.07 -11.74
N PHE A 88 7.41 4.54 -10.77
CA PHE A 88 5.97 4.74 -10.96
C PHE A 88 5.69 5.79 -12.04
N THR A 89 4.76 5.49 -12.92
CA THR A 89 4.19 6.48 -13.85
C THR A 89 3.17 7.36 -13.15
N ALA A 90 2.78 8.48 -13.79
CA ALA A 90 1.79 9.38 -13.22
C ALA A 90 0.42 8.67 -13.03
N SER A 91 0.02 7.87 -13.99
CA SER A 91 -1.25 7.11 -13.93
C SER A 91 -1.26 5.99 -12.86
N GLN A 92 -0.09 5.55 -12.38
CA GLN A 92 0.04 4.56 -11.31
C GLN A 92 0.01 5.19 -9.92
N ILE A 93 0.74 6.31 -9.73
CA ILE A 93 1.00 6.82 -8.38
C ILE A 93 0.08 7.98 -7.95
N LEU A 94 -0.42 8.78 -8.89
CA LEU A 94 -1.24 9.94 -8.58
C LEU A 94 -2.71 9.59 -8.30
N PRO A 95 -3.35 8.67 -9.06
CA PRO A 95 -4.75 8.31 -8.80
C PRO A 95 -4.92 7.62 -7.45
N VAL A 96 -6.08 7.84 -6.85
CA VAL A 96 -6.52 7.16 -5.63
C VAL A 96 -7.87 6.51 -5.88
N GLN A 97 -8.21 5.52 -5.06
CA GLN A 97 -9.54 4.91 -5.10
C GLN A 97 -10.63 5.95 -4.83
N ALA A 98 -11.85 5.68 -5.28
CA ALA A 98 -12.99 6.56 -5.05
C ALA A 98 -13.24 6.76 -3.56
N ILE A 99 -13.16 8.01 -3.07
CA ILE A 99 -13.37 8.38 -1.67
C ILE A 99 -14.61 9.26 -1.52
N THR A 100 -14.76 10.23 -2.43
CA THR A 100 -15.84 11.20 -2.38
C THR A 100 -17.05 10.77 -3.22
N ALA A 101 -18.20 11.39 -2.99
CA ALA A 101 -19.38 11.17 -3.82
C ALA A 101 -19.12 11.51 -5.30
N PHE A 102 -18.24 12.47 -5.58
CA PHE A 102 -17.84 12.81 -6.95
C PHE A 102 -16.97 11.72 -7.59
N ASP A 103 -16.08 11.12 -6.83
CA ASP A 103 -15.24 10.01 -7.32
C ASP A 103 -16.09 8.80 -7.68
N TYR A 104 -17.05 8.45 -6.82
CA TYR A 104 -18.01 7.39 -7.14
C TYR A 104 -18.82 7.72 -8.40
N ARG A 105 -19.27 8.97 -8.57
CA ARG A 105 -19.95 9.38 -9.81
C ARG A 105 -19.05 9.19 -11.03
N LYS A 106 -17.77 9.58 -10.96
CA LYS A 106 -16.80 9.41 -12.04
C LYS A 106 -16.68 7.94 -12.46
N ILE A 107 -16.40 7.01 -11.54
CA ILE A 107 -16.22 5.59 -11.86
C ILE A 107 -17.48 4.88 -12.33
N LEU A 108 -18.65 5.28 -11.82
CA LEU A 108 -19.91 4.64 -12.19
C LEU A 108 -20.37 5.08 -13.58
N ILE A 109 -20.16 6.34 -13.96
CA ILE A 109 -20.43 6.83 -15.31
C ILE A 109 -19.44 6.20 -16.30
N ASP A 110 -18.20 6.00 -15.88
CA ASP A 110 -17.12 5.43 -16.71
C ASP A 110 -17.35 3.97 -17.13
N ILE A 111 -18.23 3.22 -16.43
CA ILE A 111 -18.61 1.85 -16.80
C ILE A 111 -19.13 1.80 -18.25
N ASN A 112 -20.01 2.73 -18.63
CA ASN A 112 -20.52 2.85 -19.97
C ASN A 112 -21.04 4.27 -20.25
N PRO A 113 -20.18 5.19 -20.71
CA PRO A 113 -20.54 6.59 -20.93
C PRO A 113 -21.67 6.82 -21.95
N GLN A 114 -21.93 5.84 -22.81
CA GLN A 114 -23.00 5.93 -23.81
C GLN A 114 -24.38 5.54 -23.24
N LYS A 115 -24.41 4.70 -22.18
CA LYS A 115 -25.63 4.15 -21.60
C LYS A 115 -25.95 4.68 -20.21
N ILE A 116 -24.97 5.24 -19.52
CA ILE A 116 -25.11 5.89 -18.22
C ILE A 116 -24.81 7.38 -18.40
N LYS A 117 -25.86 8.19 -18.46
CA LYS A 117 -25.72 9.64 -18.64
C LYS A 117 -25.14 10.32 -17.41
N ASN A 118 -25.63 9.93 -16.26
CA ASN A 118 -25.22 10.49 -14.98
C ASN A 118 -25.63 9.56 -13.83
N CYS A 119 -24.99 9.73 -12.66
CA CYS A 119 -25.40 9.08 -11.45
C CYS A 119 -25.17 9.99 -10.24
N TRP A 120 -25.84 9.71 -9.13
CA TRP A 120 -25.72 10.49 -7.90
C TRP A 120 -25.68 9.54 -6.72
N LEU A 121 -24.66 9.68 -5.87
CA LEU A 121 -24.50 8.94 -4.63
C LEU A 121 -25.18 9.74 -3.51
N GLN A 122 -26.17 9.15 -2.86
CA GLN A 122 -26.89 9.75 -1.76
C GLN A 122 -26.66 8.98 -0.47
N LYS A 123 -26.41 9.67 0.64
CA LYS A 123 -26.32 9.05 1.95
C LYS A 123 -27.68 8.44 2.34
N ALA A 124 -27.64 7.20 2.77
CA ALA A 124 -28.80 6.47 3.25
C ALA A 124 -28.55 5.98 4.68
N THR A 125 -29.61 5.68 5.41
CA THR A 125 -29.56 5.12 6.75
C THR A 125 -30.49 3.92 6.85
N LYS A 126 -30.10 2.96 7.69
CA LYS A 126 -30.95 1.81 8.02
C LYS A 126 -31.42 1.94 9.46
N LYS A 127 -32.75 1.95 9.68
CA LYS A 127 -33.33 2.09 11.02
C LYS A 127 -33.12 0.81 11.83
N ILE A 128 -32.75 0.99 13.08
CA ILE A 128 -32.76 -0.07 14.09
C ILE A 128 -33.54 0.37 15.33
N PHE A 129 -34.15 -0.59 15.97
CA PHE A 129 -34.91 -0.42 17.18
C PHE A 129 -34.22 -1.10 18.34
N VAL A 130 -34.10 -0.40 19.45
CA VAL A 130 -33.43 -0.87 20.65
C VAL A 130 -34.42 -0.96 21.78
N ASN A 131 -34.60 -2.14 22.35
CA ASN A 131 -35.31 -2.33 23.59
C ASN A 131 -34.34 -2.11 24.75
N CYS A 132 -34.39 -0.92 25.35
CA CYS A 132 -33.49 -0.52 26.44
C CYS A 132 -33.67 -1.35 27.70
N LYS A 133 -34.86 -1.88 27.97
CA LYS A 133 -35.12 -2.67 29.18
C LYS A 133 -34.46 -4.05 29.11
N GLU A 134 -34.40 -4.65 27.92
CA GLU A 134 -33.92 -6.00 27.73
C GLU A 134 -32.53 -6.04 27.07
N GLY A 135 -31.98 -4.88 26.66
CA GLY A 135 -30.71 -4.82 25.94
C GLY A 135 -30.72 -5.54 24.57
N LYS A 136 -31.87 -5.50 23.88
CA LYS A 136 -32.08 -6.19 22.61
C LYS A 136 -32.21 -5.20 21.45
N ILE A 137 -31.76 -5.63 20.27
CA ILE A 137 -31.86 -4.87 19.01
C ILE A 137 -32.71 -5.63 18.00
N SER A 138 -33.47 -4.90 17.17
CA SER A 138 -34.09 -5.45 15.97
C SER A 138 -34.14 -4.41 14.83
N LEU A 139 -34.20 -4.89 13.58
CA LEU A 139 -34.48 -4.10 12.39
C LEU A 139 -35.98 -3.81 12.21
N LYS A 140 -36.85 -4.51 12.98
CA LYS A 140 -38.30 -4.37 12.92
C LYS A 140 -38.85 -3.98 14.29
N LYS A 141 -39.66 -2.94 14.33
CA LYS A 141 -40.31 -2.46 15.58
C LYS A 141 -41.29 -3.48 16.13
N GLU A 142 -41.93 -4.22 15.25
CA GLU A 142 -42.91 -5.23 15.55
C GLU A 142 -42.38 -6.40 16.39
N ASP A 143 -41.06 -6.63 16.36
CA ASP A 143 -40.40 -7.68 17.16
C ASP A 143 -40.49 -7.39 18.69
N PHE A 144 -40.88 -6.17 19.06
CA PHE A 144 -41.01 -5.72 20.47
C PHE A 144 -42.44 -5.40 20.88
N ASN A 145 -43.43 -6.04 20.27
CA ASN A 145 -44.85 -5.77 20.54
C ASN A 145 -45.27 -5.93 22.01
N ASP A 146 -44.58 -6.81 22.76
CA ASP A 146 -44.86 -7.06 24.18
C ASP A 146 -44.20 -6.05 25.13
N THR A 147 -43.43 -5.10 24.59
CA THR A 147 -42.67 -4.09 25.36
C THR A 147 -43.39 -2.75 25.30
N LEU A 148 -43.49 -2.03 26.45
CA LEU A 148 -44.01 -0.68 26.46
C LEU A 148 -43.27 0.24 25.49
N PRO A 149 -43.94 1.04 24.65
CA PRO A 149 -43.31 1.89 23.65
C PRO A 149 -42.24 2.85 24.19
N THR A 150 -42.32 3.23 25.46
CA THR A 150 -41.35 4.12 26.14
C THR A 150 -39.95 3.52 26.24
N PHE A 151 -39.83 2.18 26.24
CA PHE A 151 -38.58 1.47 26.31
C PHE A 151 -38.00 1.15 24.94
N ILE A 152 -38.73 1.41 23.86
CA ILE A 152 -38.26 1.18 22.50
C ILE A 152 -37.74 2.50 21.93
N LYS A 153 -36.45 2.56 21.69
CA LYS A 153 -35.79 3.70 21.06
C LYS A 153 -35.43 3.38 19.62
N GLU A 154 -35.52 4.39 18.75
CA GLU A 154 -35.12 4.29 17.35
C GLU A 154 -33.76 4.94 17.17
N THR A 155 -32.85 4.27 16.47
CA THR A 155 -31.56 4.83 16.03
C THR A 155 -31.28 4.40 14.60
N GLU A 156 -30.29 5.01 13.99
CA GLU A 156 -29.94 4.79 12.57
C GLU A 156 -28.55 4.20 12.41
N ILE A 157 -28.43 3.18 11.58
CA ILE A 157 -27.15 2.72 11.09
C ILE A 157 -26.75 3.60 9.92
N ARG A 158 -25.63 4.31 10.06
CA ARG A 158 -25.02 5.17 9.05
C ARG A 158 -23.94 4.43 8.29
N GLY A 159 -23.51 4.98 7.14
CA GLY A 159 -22.51 4.37 6.26
C GLY A 159 -23.14 3.67 5.06
N TYR A 160 -24.46 3.73 4.89
CA TYR A 160 -25.13 3.25 3.69
C TYR A 160 -25.30 4.34 2.63
N TYR A 161 -25.32 3.90 1.38
CA TYR A 161 -25.55 4.76 0.23
C TYR A 161 -26.64 4.20 -0.68
N THR A 162 -27.38 5.09 -1.32
CA THR A 162 -28.27 4.79 -2.45
C THR A 162 -27.70 5.46 -3.69
N ILE A 163 -27.64 4.75 -4.79
CA ILE A 163 -27.17 5.27 -6.07
C ILE A 163 -28.39 5.52 -6.95
N LEU A 164 -28.59 6.78 -7.36
CA LEU A 164 -29.57 7.14 -8.37
C LEU A 164 -28.86 7.16 -9.73
N VAL A 165 -29.44 6.53 -10.75
CA VAL A 165 -28.83 6.40 -12.08
C VAL A 165 -29.75 6.93 -13.15
N ASP A 166 -29.22 7.73 -14.06
CA ASP A 166 -29.85 8.17 -15.30
C ASP A 166 -29.37 7.34 -16.46
N PHE A 167 -30.21 6.39 -16.91
CA PHE A 167 -29.88 5.52 -18.04
C PHE A 167 -30.32 6.10 -19.39
N ASP A 168 -29.47 5.96 -20.41
CA ASP A 168 -29.79 6.16 -21.83
C ASP A 168 -30.00 4.79 -22.49
N GLU A 169 -30.84 3.96 -21.90
CA GLU A 169 -31.22 2.64 -22.40
C GLU A 169 -32.69 2.40 -22.07
N GLU A 170 -33.44 1.86 -23.01
CA GLU A 170 -34.87 1.57 -22.83
C GLU A 170 -35.15 0.10 -22.49
N ASP A 171 -34.24 -0.82 -22.90
CA ASP A 171 -34.39 -2.26 -22.70
C ASP A 171 -34.24 -2.64 -21.22
N PRO A 172 -35.28 -3.20 -20.57
CA PRO A 172 -35.22 -3.57 -19.15
C PRO A 172 -34.14 -4.62 -18.83
N ALA A 173 -33.84 -5.54 -19.77
CA ALA A 173 -32.83 -6.58 -19.55
C ALA A 173 -31.41 -5.96 -19.54
N LYS A 174 -31.14 -5.01 -20.43
CA LYS A 174 -29.89 -4.28 -20.48
C LYS A 174 -29.74 -3.34 -19.28
N LYS A 175 -30.81 -2.66 -18.85
CA LYS A 175 -30.80 -1.86 -17.61
C LYS A 175 -30.45 -2.71 -16.39
N LYS A 176 -31.01 -3.92 -16.28
CA LYS A 176 -30.67 -4.86 -15.20
C LYS A 176 -29.17 -5.24 -15.22
N LEU A 177 -28.61 -5.49 -16.41
CA LEU A 177 -27.20 -5.78 -16.56
C LEU A 177 -26.34 -4.60 -16.10
N LEU A 178 -26.66 -3.37 -16.55
CA LEU A 178 -25.95 -2.16 -16.13
C LEU A 178 -26.06 -1.92 -14.63
N LYS A 179 -27.22 -2.17 -14.01
CA LYS A 179 -27.37 -2.08 -12.54
C LYS A 179 -26.45 -3.06 -11.81
N ASN A 180 -26.32 -4.29 -12.30
CA ASN A 180 -25.39 -5.27 -11.70
C ASN A 180 -23.94 -4.80 -11.84
N GLN A 181 -23.53 -4.27 -13.01
CA GLN A 181 -22.19 -3.71 -13.19
C GLN A 181 -21.92 -2.53 -12.26
N ILE A 182 -22.91 -1.67 -12.00
CA ILE A 182 -22.82 -0.58 -11.04
C ILE A 182 -22.59 -1.11 -9.62
N ILE A 183 -23.35 -2.15 -9.21
CA ILE A 183 -23.20 -2.79 -7.90
C ILE A 183 -21.79 -3.39 -7.76
N GLU A 184 -21.34 -4.14 -8.76
CA GLU A 184 -19.99 -4.72 -8.79
C GLU A 184 -18.91 -3.63 -8.68
N LYS A 185 -19.01 -2.57 -9.50
CA LYS A 185 -18.05 -1.45 -9.49
C LYS A 185 -18.04 -0.68 -8.17
N PHE A 186 -19.20 -0.51 -7.53
CA PHE A 186 -19.27 0.08 -6.19
C PHE A 186 -18.53 -0.79 -5.16
N HIS A 187 -18.78 -2.11 -5.16
CA HIS A 187 -18.14 -3.02 -4.20
C HIS A 187 -16.63 -3.19 -4.44
N GLU A 188 -16.15 -3.08 -5.68
CA GLU A 188 -14.71 -3.02 -6.00
C GLU A 188 -14.03 -1.80 -5.38
N ASN A 189 -14.76 -0.69 -5.23
CA ASN A 189 -14.25 0.59 -4.73
C ASN A 189 -14.88 0.98 -3.39
N ARG A 190 -15.51 0.05 -2.68
CA ARG A 190 -16.19 0.31 -1.42
C ARG A 190 -15.21 0.86 -0.36
N ASN A 191 -15.58 1.93 0.32
CA ASN A 191 -14.79 2.47 1.42
C ASN A 191 -15.01 1.69 2.72
N LEU A 192 -14.04 1.79 3.61
CA LEU A 192 -14.06 1.15 4.92
C LEU A 192 -15.28 1.62 5.74
N CYS A 193 -16.03 0.68 6.30
CA CYS A 193 -17.28 0.92 7.06
C CYS A 193 -18.40 1.58 6.26
N GLU A 194 -18.38 1.50 4.94
CA GLU A 194 -19.46 1.95 4.06
C GLU A 194 -20.04 0.78 3.28
N ASP A 195 -21.34 0.86 2.90
CA ASP A 195 -22.00 -0.21 2.13
C ASP A 195 -23.13 0.34 1.25
N LEU A 196 -23.54 -0.44 0.25
CA LEU A 196 -24.61 -0.09 -0.68
C LEU A 196 -25.96 -0.59 -0.15
N LEU A 197 -26.94 0.31 -0.10
CA LEU A 197 -28.29 -0.07 0.22
C LEU A 197 -29.04 -0.54 -1.04
N GLU A 198 -29.03 0.28 -2.08
CA GLU A 198 -29.72 -0.04 -3.34
C GLU A 198 -29.28 0.84 -4.50
N VAL A 199 -29.59 0.39 -5.73
CA VAL A 199 -29.42 1.15 -6.98
C VAL A 199 -30.80 1.42 -7.59
N GLN A 200 -31.19 2.68 -7.67
CA GLN A 200 -32.47 3.12 -8.21
C GLN A 200 -32.28 3.86 -9.53
N GLU A 201 -33.25 3.74 -10.44
CA GLU A 201 -33.34 4.62 -11.59
C GLU A 201 -33.98 5.93 -11.17
N VAL A 202 -33.43 7.06 -11.65
CA VAL A 202 -33.98 8.38 -11.36
C VAL A 202 -35.29 8.59 -12.09
N ASP A 203 -36.33 8.99 -11.40
CA ASP A 203 -37.62 9.31 -12.00
C ASP A 203 -37.57 10.60 -12.83
N ILE A 204 -38.43 10.70 -13.85
CA ILE A 204 -38.51 11.86 -14.73
C ILE A 204 -39.57 12.85 -14.18
N HIS A 205 -39.22 14.13 -14.17
CA HIS A 205 -40.17 15.24 -14.00
C HIS A 205 -40.35 15.98 -15.31
N PRO A 206 -41.41 15.73 -16.08
CA PRO A 206 -41.58 16.29 -17.40
C PRO A 206 -41.95 17.77 -17.38
N ILE A 207 -41.18 18.58 -18.10
CA ILE A 207 -41.35 20.04 -18.23
C ILE A 207 -41.64 20.41 -19.67
N ALA A 208 -42.60 21.29 -19.88
CA ALA A 208 -42.95 21.83 -21.19
C ALA A 208 -42.36 23.24 -21.37
N VAL A 209 -41.67 23.43 -22.47
CA VAL A 209 -41.19 24.75 -22.95
C VAL A 209 -41.87 25.05 -24.27
N CYS A 210 -42.63 26.15 -24.32
CA CYS A 210 -43.27 26.61 -25.54
C CYS A 210 -42.74 28.03 -25.86
N ALA A 211 -42.14 28.19 -27.04
CA ALA A 211 -41.52 29.46 -27.42
C ALA A 211 -41.86 29.83 -28.89
N LEU A 212 -42.03 31.16 -29.11
CA LEU A 212 -42.05 31.77 -30.43
C LEU A 212 -40.79 32.60 -30.61
N ILE A 213 -39.94 32.14 -31.54
CA ILE A 213 -38.56 32.62 -31.69
C ILE A 213 -38.39 33.24 -33.09
N GLU A 214 -37.85 34.45 -33.14
CA GLU A 214 -37.41 35.06 -34.41
C GLU A 214 -35.98 34.64 -34.73
N ILE A 215 -35.76 34.18 -35.95
CA ILE A 215 -34.46 33.74 -36.42
C ILE A 215 -34.01 34.56 -37.64
N ASP A 216 -32.69 34.58 -37.87
CA ASP A 216 -32.13 35.25 -39.04
C ASP A 216 -32.76 34.73 -40.35
N PRO A 217 -33.01 35.64 -41.34
CA PRO A 217 -33.61 35.23 -42.63
C PRO A 217 -32.83 34.13 -43.39
N GLU A 218 -31.49 34.11 -43.24
CA GLU A 218 -30.62 33.13 -43.90
C GLU A 218 -30.36 31.84 -43.07
N ALA A 219 -30.83 31.82 -41.84
CA ALA A 219 -30.58 30.68 -40.93
C ALA A 219 -31.46 29.47 -41.32
N ASN A 220 -30.89 28.25 -41.07
CA ASN A 220 -31.60 27.00 -41.24
C ASN A 220 -32.43 26.69 -39.97
N GLU A 221 -33.75 26.76 -40.10
CA GLU A 221 -34.69 26.58 -39.00
C GLU A 221 -34.68 25.18 -38.38
N GLU A 222 -34.43 24.12 -39.18
CA GLU A 222 -34.34 22.78 -38.65
C GLU A 222 -33.08 22.57 -37.84
N PHE A 223 -31.96 23.16 -38.26
CA PHE A 223 -30.71 23.09 -37.54
C PHE A 223 -30.77 23.87 -36.21
N ILE A 224 -31.37 25.08 -36.23
CA ILE A 224 -31.58 25.89 -35.01
C ILE A 224 -32.52 25.17 -34.07
N HIS A 225 -33.58 24.53 -34.55
CA HIS A 225 -34.49 23.74 -33.73
C HIS A 225 -33.73 22.59 -33.04
N ALA A 226 -32.90 21.86 -33.77
CA ALA A 226 -32.09 20.76 -33.23
C ALA A 226 -31.10 21.28 -32.17
N THR A 227 -30.44 22.41 -32.45
CA THR A 227 -29.46 23.01 -31.53
C THR A 227 -30.13 23.49 -30.22
N ILE A 228 -31.28 24.21 -30.33
CA ILE A 228 -32.04 24.64 -29.15
C ILE A 228 -32.49 23.43 -28.32
N THR A 229 -33.01 22.40 -28.99
CA THR A 229 -33.46 21.18 -28.30
C THR A 229 -32.29 20.51 -27.58
N LEU A 230 -31.12 20.38 -28.22
CA LEU A 230 -29.93 19.80 -27.59
C LEU A 230 -29.43 20.61 -26.38
N GLU A 231 -29.36 21.93 -26.49
CA GLU A 231 -28.93 22.81 -25.41
C GLU A 231 -29.94 22.83 -24.24
N LEU A 232 -31.24 22.75 -24.50
CA LEU A 232 -32.24 22.57 -23.46
C LEU A 232 -32.17 21.21 -22.80
N GLU A 233 -31.93 20.12 -23.54
CA GLU A 233 -31.72 18.79 -22.98
C GLU A 233 -30.45 18.76 -22.10
N LYS A 234 -29.36 19.39 -22.54
CA LYS A 234 -28.13 19.54 -21.75
C LYS A 234 -28.34 20.33 -20.46
N TYR A 235 -29.16 21.40 -20.51
CA TYR A 235 -29.46 22.20 -19.32
C TYR A 235 -30.33 21.44 -18.33
N LEU A 236 -31.34 20.72 -18.78
CA LEU A 236 -32.28 19.99 -17.94
C LEU A 236 -31.64 18.73 -17.34
N SER A 237 -30.91 17.99 -18.14
CA SER A 237 -30.25 16.75 -17.75
C SER A 237 -28.83 16.71 -18.38
N PRO A 238 -27.83 17.36 -17.76
CA PRO A 238 -26.51 17.46 -18.32
C PRO A 238 -25.85 16.08 -18.35
N GLY A 239 -25.37 15.66 -19.52
CA GLY A 239 -24.45 14.54 -19.68
C GLY A 239 -23.04 14.96 -19.30
N ILE A 240 -22.24 14.01 -18.86
CA ILE A 240 -20.85 14.25 -18.50
C ILE A 240 -19.96 14.09 -19.72
N ARG A 241 -19.09 15.06 -19.94
CA ARG A 241 -18.10 15.05 -21.03
C ARG A 241 -16.76 14.50 -20.54
N TYR A 242 -16.13 13.69 -21.39
CA TYR A 242 -14.76 13.23 -21.21
C TYR A 242 -13.79 14.10 -22.00
N TYR A 243 -12.64 14.35 -21.39
CA TYR A 243 -11.55 15.15 -21.92
C TYR A 243 -10.29 14.31 -22.07
N SER A 244 -9.52 14.58 -23.11
CA SER A 244 -8.17 14.07 -23.24
C SER A 244 -7.23 14.79 -22.28
N LEU A 245 -6.07 14.20 -22.01
CA LEU A 245 -5.03 14.81 -21.18
C LEU A 245 -4.61 16.20 -21.72
N ALA A 246 -4.49 16.33 -23.05
CA ALA A 246 -4.12 17.60 -23.67
C ALA A 246 -5.18 18.71 -23.45
N GLU A 247 -6.47 18.34 -23.61
CA GLU A 247 -7.57 19.30 -23.37
C GLU A 247 -7.62 19.77 -21.90
N MET A 248 -7.30 18.88 -20.94
CA MET A 248 -7.24 19.26 -19.52
C MET A 248 -6.09 20.26 -19.25
N PHE A 249 -4.92 20.04 -19.85
CA PHE A 249 -3.82 21.02 -19.78
C PHE A 249 -4.18 22.36 -20.45
N GLU A 250 -4.89 22.34 -21.59
CA GLU A 250 -5.37 23.57 -22.26
C GLU A 250 -6.38 24.33 -21.40
N LYS A 251 -7.18 23.64 -20.58
CA LYS A 251 -8.05 24.25 -19.57
C LYS A 251 -7.28 24.85 -18.38
N GLY A 252 -5.97 24.60 -18.25
CA GLY A 252 -5.10 25.14 -17.22
C GLY A 252 -4.96 24.28 -15.97
N TYR A 253 -5.42 23.03 -16.00
CA TYR A 253 -5.21 22.09 -14.88
C TYR A 253 -3.76 21.61 -14.82
N THR A 254 -3.25 21.43 -13.61
CA THR A 254 -1.95 20.80 -13.34
C THR A 254 -2.05 19.27 -13.36
N SER A 255 -0.93 18.56 -13.50
CA SER A 255 -0.94 17.09 -13.57
C SER A 255 -1.55 16.43 -12.32
N ASP A 256 -1.25 16.94 -11.13
CA ASP A 256 -1.83 16.48 -9.88
C ASP A 256 -3.36 16.65 -9.85
N ALA A 257 -3.87 17.80 -10.31
CA ALA A 257 -5.32 18.04 -10.38
C ALA A 257 -6.03 17.19 -11.44
N ILE A 258 -5.35 16.85 -12.55
CA ILE A 258 -5.93 16.02 -13.62
C ILE A 258 -6.07 14.55 -13.15
N PHE A 259 -5.06 14.04 -12.42
CA PHE A 259 -5.05 12.67 -11.91
C PHE A 259 -5.68 12.52 -10.52
N GLU A 260 -6.25 13.58 -9.96
CA GLU A 260 -6.94 13.52 -8.67
C GLU A 260 -8.19 12.63 -8.71
N GLY A 261 -8.29 11.73 -7.74
CA GLY A 261 -9.36 10.73 -7.65
C GLY A 261 -9.08 9.46 -8.46
N PRO A 262 -10.10 8.70 -8.82
CA PRO A 262 -9.93 7.41 -9.50
C PRO A 262 -9.51 7.57 -10.96
N PHE A 263 -8.64 6.67 -11.42
CA PHE A 263 -8.28 6.59 -12.82
C PHE A 263 -9.44 6.05 -13.66
N LEU A 264 -9.77 6.74 -14.76
CA LEU A 264 -10.91 6.43 -15.62
C LEU A 264 -10.47 5.79 -16.95
N GLU A 265 -11.30 4.88 -17.45
CA GLU A 265 -11.02 4.17 -18.72
C GLU A 265 -11.24 5.06 -19.96
N ASN A 266 -12.24 5.96 -19.93
CA ASN A 266 -12.70 6.71 -21.08
C ASN A 266 -12.12 8.13 -21.20
N GLY A 267 -11.24 8.57 -20.30
CA GLY A 267 -10.62 9.88 -20.30
C GLY A 267 -10.77 10.58 -18.95
N PHE A 268 -10.65 11.91 -18.92
CA PHE A 268 -10.74 12.71 -17.71
C PHE A 268 -12.06 13.46 -17.65
N ILE A 269 -12.60 13.63 -16.46
CA ILE A 269 -13.84 14.39 -16.20
C ILE A 269 -13.48 15.68 -15.46
N ASP A 270 -13.98 16.81 -15.95
CA ASP A 270 -13.85 18.09 -15.28
C ASP A 270 -14.74 18.12 -14.02
N THR A 271 -14.12 18.31 -12.86
CA THR A 271 -14.82 18.29 -11.56
C THR A 271 -15.85 19.41 -11.44
N GLN A 272 -15.60 20.59 -12.01
CA GLN A 272 -16.58 21.70 -11.99
C GLN A 272 -17.82 21.36 -12.84
N GLU A 273 -17.62 20.75 -14.01
CA GLU A 273 -18.75 20.31 -14.83
C GLU A 273 -19.57 19.19 -14.13
N LEU A 274 -18.88 18.29 -13.44
CA LEU A 274 -19.53 17.27 -12.64
C LEU A 274 -20.35 17.86 -11.48
N GLU A 275 -19.84 18.85 -10.77
CA GLU A 275 -20.56 19.59 -9.73
C GLU A 275 -21.80 20.27 -10.29
N ASN A 276 -21.68 20.95 -11.42
CA ASN A 276 -22.78 21.63 -12.11
C ASN A 276 -23.84 20.67 -12.65
N SER A 277 -23.53 19.38 -12.75
CA SER A 277 -24.46 18.32 -13.16
C SER A 277 -25.20 17.67 -11.99
N ALA A 278 -25.29 18.31 -10.84
CA ALA A 278 -26.13 17.87 -9.73
C ALA A 278 -27.63 17.85 -10.13
N LEU A 279 -28.43 17.02 -9.44
CA LEU A 279 -29.87 17.01 -9.64
C LEU A 279 -30.45 18.42 -9.40
N LYS A 280 -31.13 18.98 -10.38
CA LYS A 280 -31.75 20.30 -10.24
C LYS A 280 -32.94 20.25 -9.31
N THR A 281 -32.98 21.15 -8.37
CA THR A 281 -34.13 21.35 -7.45
C THR A 281 -35.16 22.33 -8.03
N GLU A 282 -34.74 23.14 -9.01
CA GLU A 282 -35.59 24.12 -9.67
C GLU A 282 -35.16 24.35 -11.12
N VAL A 283 -36.10 24.72 -11.95
CA VAL A 283 -35.86 25.12 -13.34
C VAL A 283 -36.44 26.52 -13.54
N ARG A 284 -35.61 27.48 -13.99
CA ARG A 284 -35.95 28.89 -14.13
C ARG A 284 -36.18 29.25 -15.59
N LEU A 285 -37.20 30.03 -15.84
CA LEU A 285 -37.52 30.53 -17.19
C LEU A 285 -36.39 31.44 -17.73
N SER A 286 -35.76 32.23 -16.87
CA SER A 286 -34.61 33.09 -17.22
C SER A 286 -33.48 32.35 -17.86
N ASP A 287 -33.13 31.19 -17.31
CA ASP A 287 -32.02 30.35 -17.79
C ASP A 287 -32.35 29.76 -19.15
N ILE A 288 -33.60 29.30 -19.34
CA ILE A 288 -34.10 28.83 -20.63
C ILE A 288 -34.06 29.91 -21.69
N MET A 289 -34.49 31.14 -21.34
CA MET A 289 -34.41 32.28 -22.24
C MET A 289 -32.96 32.58 -22.65
N GLN A 290 -32.03 32.60 -21.70
CA GLN A 290 -30.61 32.80 -21.96
C GLN A 290 -30.03 31.73 -22.90
N ILE A 291 -30.36 30.46 -22.68
CA ILE A 291 -29.91 29.36 -23.51
C ILE A 291 -30.40 29.53 -24.94
N ILE A 292 -31.68 29.83 -25.15
CA ILE A 292 -32.25 29.99 -26.47
C ILE A 292 -31.60 31.21 -27.18
N MET A 293 -31.41 32.32 -26.48
CA MET A 293 -30.78 33.51 -27.03
C MET A 293 -29.31 33.34 -27.41
N ASN A 294 -28.59 32.46 -26.75
CA ASN A 294 -27.19 32.17 -27.05
C ASN A 294 -26.99 31.28 -28.32
N VAL A 295 -28.06 30.72 -28.86
CA VAL A 295 -27.96 29.92 -30.08
C VAL A 295 -27.76 30.83 -31.29
N LYS A 296 -26.70 30.64 -32.03
CA LYS A 296 -26.34 31.41 -33.21
C LYS A 296 -27.45 31.34 -34.26
N GLY A 297 -27.94 32.49 -34.72
CA GLY A 297 -29.03 32.60 -35.65
C GLY A 297 -30.40 32.87 -34.99
N VAL A 298 -30.47 32.90 -33.66
CA VAL A 298 -31.62 33.42 -32.93
C VAL A 298 -31.47 34.92 -32.72
N THR A 299 -32.53 35.68 -33.09
CA THR A 299 -32.50 37.13 -33.00
C THR A 299 -33.29 37.65 -31.79
N VAL A 300 -34.52 37.15 -31.60
CA VAL A 300 -35.42 37.58 -30.50
C VAL A 300 -36.34 36.42 -30.09
N ILE A 301 -36.65 36.35 -28.81
CA ILE A 301 -37.73 35.54 -28.27
C ILE A 301 -38.97 36.41 -28.19
N LYS A 302 -40.01 36.17 -29.03
CA LYS A 302 -41.27 36.96 -29.06
C LYS A 302 -42.20 36.60 -27.92
N ASP A 303 -42.25 35.30 -27.61
CA ASP A 303 -43.07 34.76 -26.54
C ASP A 303 -42.43 33.47 -26.00
N ILE A 304 -42.53 33.21 -24.72
CA ILE A 304 -42.06 31.97 -24.09
C ILE A 304 -42.88 31.63 -22.85
N SER A 305 -43.20 30.38 -22.71
CA SER A 305 -43.90 29.87 -21.53
C SER A 305 -43.22 28.61 -21.00
N LEU A 306 -43.16 28.48 -19.69
CA LEU A 306 -42.63 27.33 -18.94
C LEU A 306 -43.71 26.76 -18.05
N ASN A 307 -43.99 25.46 -18.14
CA ASN A 307 -45.02 24.78 -17.35
C ASN A 307 -44.69 23.33 -17.06
N ASN A 308 -45.35 22.73 -16.04
CA ASN A 308 -45.36 21.28 -15.91
C ASN A 308 -46.14 20.67 -17.10
N CYS A 309 -45.69 19.53 -17.60
CA CYS A 309 -46.24 18.91 -18.80
C CYS A 309 -47.75 18.59 -18.72
N GLU A 310 -48.28 18.34 -17.54
CA GLU A 310 -49.69 18.06 -17.30
C GLU A 310 -50.57 19.30 -17.13
N ALA A 311 -49.94 20.45 -16.81
CA ALA A 311 -50.64 21.69 -16.44
C ALA A 311 -50.76 22.70 -17.58
N ILE A 312 -50.21 22.41 -18.78
CA ILE A 312 -50.13 23.35 -19.93
C ILE A 312 -51.50 23.98 -20.28
N GLU A 313 -52.58 23.25 -20.07
CA GLU A 313 -53.94 23.71 -20.45
C GLU A 313 -54.63 24.55 -19.38
N LYS A 314 -54.11 24.62 -18.14
CA LYS A 314 -54.82 25.19 -16.97
C LYS A 314 -54.13 26.38 -16.32
N GLU A 315 -52.84 26.60 -16.51
CA GLU A 315 -52.09 27.63 -15.81
C GLU A 315 -51.26 28.44 -16.79
N GLY A 316 -51.17 29.76 -16.59
CA GLY A 316 -50.25 30.62 -17.34
C GLY A 316 -48.78 30.28 -17.13
N SER A 317 -47.86 30.92 -17.85
CA SER A 317 -46.41 30.73 -17.70
C SER A 317 -45.96 30.89 -16.26
N VAL A 318 -45.12 29.97 -15.76
CA VAL A 318 -44.53 29.98 -14.41
C VAL A 318 -43.06 30.43 -14.56
N TRP A 319 -42.58 31.30 -13.65
CA TRP A 319 -41.17 31.74 -13.68
C TRP A 319 -40.19 30.67 -13.18
N ASN A 320 -40.62 29.80 -12.29
CA ASN A 320 -39.83 28.81 -11.66
C ASN A 320 -40.65 27.54 -11.42
N ILE A 321 -40.11 26.39 -11.78
CA ILE A 321 -40.67 25.07 -11.48
C ILE A 321 -39.79 24.37 -10.45
N CYS A 322 -40.35 24.03 -9.30
CA CYS A 322 -39.70 23.19 -8.32
C CYS A 322 -39.70 21.73 -8.79
N VAL A 323 -38.52 21.10 -8.82
CA VAL A 323 -38.37 19.68 -9.16
C VAL A 323 -38.40 18.86 -7.84
N PRO A 324 -39.28 17.85 -7.72
CA PRO A 324 -39.32 17.02 -6.53
C PRO A 324 -37.98 16.30 -6.28
N PRO A 325 -37.64 15.98 -5.01
CA PRO A 325 -36.44 15.22 -4.69
C PRO A 325 -36.35 13.91 -5.49
N ASN A 326 -35.13 13.53 -5.87
CA ASN A 326 -34.84 12.30 -6.61
C ASN A 326 -35.47 12.20 -8.02
N LYS A 327 -35.92 13.33 -8.58
CA LYS A 327 -36.40 13.39 -9.96
C LYS A 327 -35.51 14.29 -10.81
N LYS A 328 -35.35 13.93 -12.09
CA LYS A 328 -34.67 14.79 -13.08
C LYS A 328 -35.67 15.51 -13.93
N PRO A 329 -35.50 16.82 -14.23
CA PRO A 329 -36.30 17.51 -15.21
C PRO A 329 -35.97 16.98 -16.63
N SER A 330 -37.00 16.85 -17.45
CA SER A 330 -36.85 16.45 -18.86
C SER A 330 -37.85 17.20 -19.74
N LEU A 331 -37.42 17.52 -20.96
CA LEU A 331 -38.28 18.19 -21.93
C LEU A 331 -39.38 17.24 -22.35
N CYS A 332 -40.62 17.64 -22.18
CA CYS A 332 -41.76 16.79 -22.53
C CYS A 332 -42.18 16.95 -24.02
N GLN A 333 -42.86 15.93 -24.55
CA GLN A 333 -43.28 15.91 -25.95
C GLN A 333 -44.31 17.02 -26.33
N LYS A 334 -44.96 17.66 -25.38
CA LYS A 334 -45.85 18.78 -25.57
C LYS A 334 -45.14 20.12 -25.78
N SER A 335 -43.81 20.16 -25.64
CA SER A 335 -43.00 21.36 -25.88
C SER A 335 -43.08 21.74 -27.38
N THR A 336 -43.25 23.04 -27.63
CA THR A 336 -43.34 23.58 -28.98
C THR A 336 -42.37 24.71 -29.21
N LEU A 337 -41.52 24.59 -30.21
CA LEU A 337 -40.65 25.68 -30.67
C LEU A 337 -41.14 26.11 -32.04
N ASN A 338 -41.72 27.31 -32.10
CA ASN A 338 -42.21 27.94 -33.35
C ASN A 338 -41.24 29.02 -33.77
N PHE A 339 -40.98 29.13 -35.07
CA PHE A 339 -40.04 30.09 -35.62
C PHE A 339 -40.72 31.08 -36.57
N SER A 340 -40.14 32.31 -36.62
CA SER A 340 -40.52 33.31 -37.59
C SER A 340 -39.27 33.98 -38.21
N LYS A 341 -39.31 34.34 -39.47
CA LYS A 341 -38.33 35.19 -40.15
C LYS A 341 -38.94 36.54 -40.38
N GLY A 342 -38.66 37.50 -39.49
CA GLY A 342 -39.41 38.74 -39.39
C GLY A 342 -40.89 38.51 -39.01
N VAL A 343 -41.82 38.88 -39.93
CA VAL A 343 -43.28 38.70 -39.71
C VAL A 343 -43.79 37.31 -40.20
N LEU A 344 -43.02 36.62 -41.01
CA LEU A 344 -43.44 35.37 -41.63
C LEU A 344 -43.21 34.16 -40.73
N PRO A 345 -44.24 33.38 -40.35
CA PRO A 345 -44.05 32.13 -39.64
C PRO A 345 -43.41 31.10 -40.53
N VAL A 346 -42.45 30.30 -39.97
CA VAL A 346 -41.72 29.25 -40.68
C VAL A 346 -42.08 27.91 -40.07
N MET A 347 -42.41 26.92 -40.93
CA MET A 347 -42.73 25.58 -40.51
C MET A 347 -41.47 24.71 -40.51
N VAL A 348 -41.12 24.19 -39.37
CA VAL A 348 -39.97 23.27 -39.19
C VAL A 348 -40.33 21.86 -39.67
N ASN A 349 -39.50 21.27 -40.49
CA ASN A 349 -39.60 19.84 -40.83
C ASN A 349 -39.03 19.01 -39.64
N LYS A 350 -39.95 18.46 -38.83
CA LYS A 350 -39.60 17.68 -37.64
C LYS A 350 -38.70 16.47 -37.92
N THR A 351 -38.79 15.86 -39.11
CA THR A 351 -37.95 14.72 -39.49
C THR A 351 -36.51 15.15 -39.72
N LYS A 352 -36.28 16.25 -40.46
CA LYS A 352 -34.97 16.83 -40.68
C LYS A 352 -34.37 17.37 -39.38
N ALA A 353 -35.17 18.05 -38.55
CA ALA A 353 -34.68 18.52 -37.24
C ALA A 353 -34.24 17.36 -36.33
N ARG A 354 -34.96 16.25 -36.32
CA ARG A 354 -34.52 15.04 -35.58
C ARG A 354 -33.22 14.43 -36.15
N GLN A 355 -33.04 14.46 -37.46
CA GLN A 355 -31.79 13.99 -38.08
C GLN A 355 -30.63 14.87 -37.67
N TYR A 356 -30.73 16.20 -37.74
CA TYR A 356 -29.71 17.12 -37.26
C TYR A 356 -29.40 16.94 -35.77
N LEU A 357 -30.41 16.66 -34.95
CA LEU A 357 -30.22 16.37 -33.52
C LEU A 357 -29.44 15.06 -33.34
N ALA A 358 -29.72 14.05 -34.14
CA ALA A 358 -28.97 12.78 -34.10
C ALA A 358 -27.51 12.98 -34.54
N ASP A 359 -27.28 13.71 -35.61
CA ASP A 359 -25.94 14.05 -36.12
C ASP A 359 -25.12 14.82 -35.07
N LEU A 360 -25.72 15.84 -34.43
CA LEU A 360 -25.09 16.59 -33.35
C LEU A 360 -24.73 15.72 -32.12
N LYS A 361 -25.59 14.74 -31.77
CA LYS A 361 -25.29 13.78 -30.69
C LYS A 361 -24.18 12.79 -31.09
N GLU A 362 -24.12 12.39 -32.37
CA GLU A 362 -23.06 11.51 -32.88
C GLU A 362 -21.69 12.21 -32.88
N ASP A 363 -21.63 13.49 -33.25
CA ASP A 363 -20.40 14.30 -33.16
C ASP A 363 -19.87 14.39 -31.71
N LEU A 364 -20.76 14.55 -30.73
CA LEU A 364 -20.39 14.53 -29.31
C LEU A 364 -19.84 13.17 -28.88
N ALA A 365 -20.47 12.07 -29.31
CA ALA A 365 -20.01 10.71 -29.01
C ALA A 365 -18.64 10.41 -29.63
N TYR A 366 -18.38 10.92 -30.85
CA TYR A 366 -17.09 10.81 -31.51
C TYR A 366 -15.99 11.57 -30.74
N ALA A 367 -16.27 12.78 -30.27
CA ALA A 367 -15.34 13.55 -29.46
C ALA A 367 -14.99 12.81 -28.15
N GLN A 368 -15.96 12.18 -27.50
CA GLN A 368 -15.73 11.35 -26.30
C GLN A 368 -14.82 10.16 -26.57
N LYS A 369 -15.02 9.44 -27.70
CA LYS A 369 -14.18 8.29 -28.07
C LYS A 369 -12.72 8.69 -28.29
N LYS A 370 -12.44 9.90 -28.73
CA LYS A 370 -11.09 10.42 -28.90
C LYS A 370 -10.41 10.75 -27.56
N ALA A 371 -11.17 11.08 -26.53
CA ALA A 371 -10.65 11.42 -25.20
C ALA A 371 -9.97 10.24 -24.49
N SER A 372 -10.37 9.01 -24.82
CA SER A 372 -9.79 7.79 -24.23
C SER A 372 -8.36 7.46 -24.69
N GLN A 373 -7.87 8.18 -25.71
CA GLN A 373 -6.52 7.97 -26.25
C GLN A 373 -5.52 8.81 -25.46
N ASN A 374 -4.37 8.21 -25.12
CA ASN A 374 -3.23 8.90 -24.53
C ASN A 374 -3.51 9.52 -23.15
N LYS A 375 -3.79 8.67 -22.15
CA LYS A 375 -4.08 9.05 -20.76
C LYS A 375 -2.83 9.16 -19.87
N GLU A 376 -1.64 8.84 -20.37
CA GLU A 376 -0.40 8.89 -19.60
C GLU A 376 0.41 10.16 -19.94
N LEU A 377 1.11 10.69 -18.94
CA LEU A 377 2.12 11.71 -19.18
C LEU A 377 3.23 11.16 -20.05
N LYS A 378 3.73 12.00 -20.94
CA LYS A 378 4.88 11.60 -21.76
C LYS A 378 6.09 11.34 -20.85
N ILE A 379 6.49 10.08 -20.75
CA ILE A 379 7.65 9.67 -19.99
C ILE A 379 8.89 10.13 -20.75
N PRO A 380 9.78 10.93 -20.11
CA PRO A 380 11.04 11.32 -20.72
C PRO A 380 11.87 10.07 -21.05
N GLN A 381 12.40 10.00 -22.24
CA GLN A 381 13.27 8.91 -22.65
C GLN A 381 14.67 9.45 -22.84
N GLY A 382 15.66 8.79 -22.23
CA GLY A 382 17.05 9.10 -22.44
C GLY A 382 17.50 8.76 -23.87
N LYS A 383 18.44 9.51 -24.36
CA LYS A 383 19.06 9.32 -25.68
C LYS A 383 20.40 8.60 -25.58
N ILE A 384 21.07 8.76 -24.44
CA ILE A 384 22.39 8.21 -24.16
C ILE A 384 22.25 7.08 -23.15
N THR A 385 22.52 5.85 -23.58
CA THR A 385 22.36 4.65 -22.75
C THR A 385 23.68 4.04 -22.32
N GLU A 386 24.78 4.34 -23.03
CA GLU A 386 26.12 3.83 -22.78
C GLU A 386 26.97 4.88 -22.04
N THR A 387 26.68 5.11 -20.76
CA THR A 387 27.41 6.08 -19.93
C THR A 387 28.66 5.50 -19.29
N ASP A 388 28.89 4.17 -19.38
CA ASP A 388 30.02 3.47 -18.81
C ASP A 388 31.20 3.25 -19.79
N TYR A 389 31.04 3.65 -21.07
CA TYR A 389 32.15 3.56 -22.03
C TYR A 389 33.37 4.36 -21.54
N TYR A 390 34.47 3.66 -21.32
CA TYR A 390 35.71 4.24 -20.79
C TYR A 390 36.87 3.98 -21.73
N THR A 391 37.65 5.00 -22.01
CA THR A 391 38.89 4.93 -22.78
C THR A 391 40.08 5.20 -21.87
N SER A 392 41.08 4.30 -21.88
CA SER A 392 42.25 4.45 -21.03
C SER A 392 42.97 5.79 -21.29
N VAL A 393 43.40 6.46 -20.22
CA VAL A 393 44.16 7.72 -20.28
C VAL A 393 45.46 7.57 -21.07
N THR A 394 45.98 6.36 -21.18
CA THR A 394 47.20 6.10 -21.97
C THR A 394 47.06 6.45 -23.44
N ASN A 395 45.85 6.37 -23.98
CA ASN A 395 45.55 6.69 -25.38
C ASN A 395 45.53 8.19 -25.67
N ASN A 396 45.50 9.04 -24.63
CA ASN A 396 45.55 10.50 -24.75
C ASN A 396 46.94 11.07 -24.57
N PHE A 397 47.98 10.24 -24.33
CA PHE A 397 49.37 10.68 -24.22
C PHE A 397 49.97 10.96 -25.59
N PRO A 398 50.92 11.93 -25.68
CA PRO A 398 51.71 12.14 -26.89
C PRO A 398 52.42 10.83 -27.31
N GLU A 399 52.46 10.58 -28.63
CA GLU A 399 53.04 9.33 -29.19
C GLU A 399 54.49 9.07 -28.79
N ASN A 400 55.26 10.15 -28.51
CA ASN A 400 56.66 10.03 -28.07
C ASN A 400 56.84 9.30 -26.76
N TYR A 401 55.77 9.17 -25.91
CA TYR A 401 55.81 8.35 -24.71
C TYR A 401 55.76 6.84 -25.02
N GLY A 402 55.16 6.47 -26.14
CA GLY A 402 55.07 5.08 -26.60
C GLY A 402 54.16 4.20 -25.73
N ILE A 403 53.15 4.79 -25.07
CA ILE A 403 52.22 4.10 -24.19
C ILE A 403 50.80 4.05 -24.74
N GLY A 404 50.49 4.84 -25.78
CA GLY A 404 49.19 4.85 -26.46
C GLY A 404 48.97 3.62 -27.37
N GLU A 405 47.97 3.71 -28.22
CA GLU A 405 47.53 2.65 -29.13
C GLU A 405 48.63 2.19 -30.11
N VAL A 406 49.41 3.10 -30.65
CA VAL A 406 50.53 2.84 -31.60
C VAL A 406 51.70 2.12 -30.94
N GLY A 407 51.92 2.36 -29.64
CA GLY A 407 53.01 1.76 -28.87
C GLY A 407 54.39 2.23 -29.29
N LEU A 408 55.43 1.44 -28.96
CA LEU A 408 56.82 1.67 -29.34
C LEU A 408 57.19 0.84 -30.55
N SER A 409 58.12 1.38 -31.39
CA SER A 409 58.71 0.60 -32.49
C SER A 409 59.33 -0.70 -32.00
N GLU A 410 59.26 -1.74 -32.80
CA GLU A 410 59.94 -3.03 -32.51
C GLU A 410 61.40 -2.89 -32.23
N SER A 411 62.10 -1.93 -32.92
CA SER A 411 63.46 -1.59 -32.75
C SER A 411 63.82 -0.84 -31.47
N ALA A 412 62.89 -0.42 -30.66
CA ALA A 412 63.10 0.30 -29.41
C ALA A 412 63.95 -0.57 -28.43
N SER A 413 64.84 0.09 -27.67
CA SER A 413 65.70 -0.60 -26.69
C SER A 413 64.85 -1.26 -25.59
N VAL A 414 65.33 -2.35 -24.99
CA VAL A 414 64.75 -3.07 -23.90
C VAL A 414 64.43 -2.14 -22.70
N GLU A 415 65.40 -1.22 -22.43
CA GLU A 415 65.18 -0.22 -21.34
C GLU A 415 64.00 0.72 -21.64
N ARG A 416 63.89 1.17 -22.88
CA ARG A 416 62.79 2.04 -23.29
C ARG A 416 61.43 1.34 -23.18
N LYS A 417 61.37 0.06 -23.60
CA LYS A 417 60.14 -0.79 -23.45
C LYS A 417 59.81 -1.00 -21.99
N ALA A 418 60.81 -1.22 -21.12
CA ALA A 418 60.61 -1.38 -19.69
C ALA A 418 60.05 -0.09 -19.06
N LYS A 419 60.60 1.09 -19.39
CA LYS A 419 60.12 2.39 -18.91
C LYS A 419 58.66 2.68 -19.35
N ALA A 420 58.31 2.35 -20.58
CA ALA A 420 56.93 2.47 -21.06
C ALA A 420 55.94 1.57 -20.29
N LYS A 421 56.33 0.31 -19.98
CA LYS A 421 55.53 -0.59 -19.16
C LYS A 421 55.39 -0.09 -17.72
N GLN A 422 56.44 0.47 -17.12
CA GLN A 422 56.37 1.07 -15.79
C GLN A 422 55.41 2.24 -15.76
N LEU A 423 55.46 3.14 -16.77
CA LEU A 423 54.51 4.26 -16.85
C LEU A 423 53.05 3.78 -17.03
N LYS A 424 52.83 2.80 -17.92
CA LYS A 424 51.52 2.17 -18.06
C LYS A 424 51.01 1.59 -16.74
N GLY A 425 51.83 0.86 -16.00
CA GLY A 425 51.48 0.33 -14.71
C GLY A 425 51.17 1.37 -13.65
N TYR A 426 51.86 2.52 -13.69
CA TYR A 426 51.56 3.66 -12.82
C TYR A 426 50.21 4.32 -13.20
N LEU A 427 49.97 4.54 -14.48
CA LEU A 427 48.72 5.14 -14.98
C LEU A 427 47.50 4.22 -14.79
N LEU A 428 47.73 2.90 -14.79
CA LEU A 428 46.62 1.92 -14.59
C LEU A 428 45.87 2.13 -13.29
N PHE A 429 46.54 2.67 -12.24
CA PHE A 429 45.89 2.99 -10.98
C PHE A 429 44.83 4.10 -11.17
N PHE A 430 45.17 5.15 -11.92
CA PHE A 430 44.20 6.23 -12.23
C PHE A 430 43.11 5.77 -13.19
N ASP A 431 43.47 4.95 -14.18
CA ASP A 431 42.52 4.34 -15.10
C ASP A 431 41.47 3.52 -14.35
N GLN A 432 41.91 2.71 -13.38
CA GLN A 432 40.93 1.90 -12.60
C GLN A 432 40.03 2.76 -11.76
N ILE A 433 40.51 3.86 -11.17
CA ILE A 433 39.67 4.78 -10.43
C ILE A 433 38.63 5.42 -11.34
N LEU A 434 39.04 5.97 -12.47
CA LEU A 434 38.15 6.61 -13.44
C LEU A 434 37.14 5.62 -14.01
N ALA A 435 37.58 4.45 -14.45
CA ALA A 435 36.72 3.38 -14.96
C ALA A 435 35.64 2.97 -13.92
N SER A 436 36.00 2.94 -12.63
CA SER A 436 35.06 2.68 -11.55
C SER A 436 34.02 3.81 -11.41
N TYR A 437 34.44 5.09 -11.51
CA TYR A 437 33.49 6.20 -11.49
C TYR A 437 32.53 6.18 -12.67
N PHE A 438 32.98 5.88 -13.86
CA PHE A 438 32.11 5.75 -15.05
C PHE A 438 31.10 4.61 -14.88
N LYS A 439 31.57 3.47 -14.39
CA LYS A 439 30.67 2.34 -14.12
C LYS A 439 29.67 2.63 -13.02
N HIS A 440 30.10 3.31 -11.98
CA HIS A 440 29.22 3.73 -10.89
C HIS A 440 28.15 4.71 -11.38
N LEU A 441 28.51 5.69 -12.22
CA LEU A 441 27.57 6.62 -12.84
C LEU A 441 26.54 5.87 -13.72
N SER A 442 26.98 4.93 -14.53
CA SER A 442 26.08 4.11 -15.36
C SER A 442 25.10 3.27 -14.55
N ASN A 443 25.48 2.85 -13.33
CA ASN A 443 24.66 2.02 -12.48
C ASN A 443 23.84 2.80 -11.41
N ILE A 444 23.84 4.13 -11.46
CA ILE A 444 22.99 4.97 -10.60
C ILE A 444 21.51 4.59 -10.75
N LYS A 445 21.08 4.28 -11.97
CA LYS A 445 19.73 3.80 -12.29
C LYS A 445 19.34 2.55 -11.48
N GLU A 446 20.25 1.62 -11.28
CA GLU A 446 20.01 0.40 -10.50
C GLU A 446 19.86 0.72 -9.01
N LEU A 447 20.68 1.64 -8.48
CA LEU A 447 20.60 2.07 -7.09
C LEU A 447 19.29 2.79 -6.76
N LEU A 448 18.76 3.56 -7.69
CA LEU A 448 17.53 4.35 -7.51
C LEU A 448 16.27 3.60 -7.91
N SER A 449 16.38 2.44 -8.57
CA SER A 449 15.22 1.62 -8.94
C SER A 449 14.48 1.10 -7.71
N ILE A 450 13.15 1.09 -7.77
CA ILE A 450 12.31 0.54 -6.70
C ILE A 450 12.33 -0.99 -6.68
N HIS A 451 12.66 -1.64 -7.80
CA HIS A 451 12.57 -3.10 -7.99
C HIS A 451 13.86 -3.86 -7.75
N ASN A 452 15.01 -3.19 -7.68
CA ASN A 452 16.31 -3.88 -7.64
C ASN A 452 16.78 -4.16 -6.20
N GLU A 453 17.14 -5.41 -5.95
CA GLU A 453 17.95 -5.84 -4.84
C GLU A 453 19.38 -6.06 -5.36
N LEU A 454 20.32 -5.29 -4.86
CA LEU A 454 21.70 -5.28 -5.37
C LEU A 454 22.64 -5.99 -4.38
N PRO A 455 23.47 -6.91 -4.86
CA PRO A 455 24.50 -7.51 -4.02
C PRO A 455 25.60 -6.50 -3.61
N ASN A 456 25.84 -5.48 -4.44
CA ASN A 456 26.84 -4.43 -4.24
C ASN A 456 26.25 -3.06 -4.51
N THR A 457 26.75 -2.03 -3.83
CA THR A 457 26.37 -0.64 -4.05
C THR A 457 27.53 0.21 -4.61
N TYR A 458 28.70 -0.36 -4.78
CA TYR A 458 29.80 0.17 -5.55
C TYR A 458 30.06 -0.72 -6.77
N PHE A 459 30.36 -0.09 -7.89
CA PHE A 459 30.53 -0.77 -9.16
C PHE A 459 31.85 -0.39 -9.79
N THR A 460 32.48 -1.34 -10.49
CA THR A 460 33.70 -1.13 -11.26
C THR A 460 33.59 -1.78 -12.64
N GLN A 461 34.55 -1.57 -13.49
CA GLN A 461 34.68 -2.27 -14.77
C GLN A 461 36.15 -2.58 -15.07
N LYS A 462 36.36 -3.64 -15.84
CA LYS A 462 37.69 -3.95 -16.36
C LYS A 462 38.13 -2.95 -17.40
N ILE A 463 39.39 -2.61 -17.35
CA ILE A 463 40.03 -1.83 -18.38
C ILE A 463 40.43 -2.81 -19.49
N SER A 464 39.98 -2.59 -20.71
CA SER A 464 40.21 -3.51 -21.83
C SER A 464 40.90 -2.86 -23.04
N ASP A 465 40.95 -1.55 -23.11
CA ASP A 465 41.43 -0.79 -24.28
C ASP A 465 42.89 -0.30 -24.18
N MET A 466 43.61 -0.72 -23.10
CA MET A 466 45.01 -0.39 -22.94
C MET A 466 45.90 -1.38 -23.73
N THR A 467 46.67 -0.90 -24.71
CA THR A 467 47.58 -1.74 -25.48
C THR A 467 48.61 -2.43 -24.58
N GLY A 468 48.76 -3.76 -24.69
CA GLY A 468 49.68 -4.56 -23.87
C GLY A 468 49.22 -4.70 -22.41
N PHE A 469 47.94 -4.56 -22.12
CA PHE A 469 47.34 -4.73 -20.77
C PHE A 469 47.70 -6.07 -20.14
N ASP A 470 47.61 -7.16 -20.92
CA ASP A 470 47.91 -8.53 -20.47
C ASP A 470 49.37 -8.75 -20.05
N GLU A 471 50.31 -7.90 -20.50
CA GLU A 471 51.69 -7.96 -20.12
C GLU A 471 52.02 -7.26 -18.79
N ILE A 472 51.11 -6.44 -18.31
CA ILE A 472 51.30 -5.59 -17.13
C ILE A 472 50.50 -6.16 -15.93
N VAL A 473 49.35 -6.72 -16.20
CA VAL A 473 48.36 -7.16 -15.15
C VAL A 473 48.53 -8.65 -14.93
N ASN A 474 48.38 -9.07 -13.67
CA ASN A 474 48.47 -10.48 -13.31
C ASN A 474 47.29 -11.32 -13.85
N THR A 475 47.54 -12.60 -14.06
CA THR A 475 46.54 -13.53 -14.60
C THR A 475 45.28 -13.65 -13.74
N LYS A 476 45.37 -13.38 -12.43
CA LYS A 476 44.22 -13.41 -11.50
C LYS A 476 43.22 -12.29 -11.81
N TYR A 477 43.69 -11.06 -12.10
CA TYR A 477 42.84 -9.96 -12.52
C TYR A 477 42.24 -10.22 -13.92
N GLN A 478 43.09 -10.69 -14.86
CA GLN A 478 42.66 -10.97 -16.24
C GLN A 478 41.51 -11.98 -16.29
N SER A 479 41.60 -13.07 -15.50
CA SER A 479 40.61 -14.16 -15.46
C SER A 479 39.40 -13.88 -14.56
N SER A 480 39.40 -12.82 -13.76
CA SER A 480 38.30 -12.52 -12.84
C SER A 480 37.03 -12.11 -13.60
N SER A 481 35.88 -12.64 -13.15
CA SER A 481 34.58 -12.14 -13.58
C SER A 481 34.32 -10.73 -12.99
N GLN A 482 33.42 -9.99 -13.59
CA GLN A 482 33.02 -8.66 -13.08
C GLN A 482 32.65 -8.71 -11.58
N LYS A 483 31.82 -9.66 -11.17
CA LYS A 483 31.44 -9.88 -9.77
C LYS A 483 32.63 -10.08 -8.82
N LYS A 484 33.64 -10.87 -9.24
CA LYS A 484 34.88 -11.08 -8.44
C LYS A 484 35.72 -9.81 -8.35
N LEU A 485 35.70 -8.98 -9.39
CA LEU A 485 36.41 -7.71 -9.38
C LEU A 485 35.76 -6.72 -8.42
N ASP A 486 34.45 -6.63 -8.44
CA ASP A 486 33.66 -5.81 -7.49
C ASP A 486 33.92 -6.26 -6.04
N GLU A 487 33.86 -7.56 -5.76
CA GLU A 487 34.18 -8.14 -4.45
C GLU A 487 35.62 -7.79 -4.02
N PHE A 488 36.58 -7.96 -4.90
CA PHE A 488 37.99 -7.71 -4.60
C PHE A 488 38.30 -6.23 -4.28
N LEU A 489 37.72 -5.31 -5.03
CA LEU A 489 37.97 -3.87 -4.86
C LEU A 489 37.16 -3.25 -3.72
N PHE A 490 35.93 -3.69 -3.49
CA PHE A 490 35.02 -2.98 -2.63
C PHE A 490 34.51 -3.75 -1.42
N SER A 491 34.76 -5.07 -1.27
CA SER A 491 34.22 -5.87 -0.16
C SER A 491 34.54 -5.32 1.24
N HIS A 492 35.62 -4.60 1.39
CA HIS A 492 36.04 -3.96 2.65
C HIS A 492 35.51 -2.52 2.82
N LEU A 493 34.89 -1.95 1.78
CA LEU A 493 34.36 -0.57 1.75
C LEU A 493 32.82 -0.55 1.60
N ASP A 494 32.26 -1.58 0.96
CA ASP A 494 30.84 -1.64 0.62
C ASP A 494 30.03 -2.32 1.72
N ASP A 495 29.47 -1.52 2.61
CA ASP A 495 28.36 -1.99 3.47
C ASP A 495 27.05 -1.87 2.66
N ALA A 496 26.85 -2.82 1.74
CA ALA A 496 25.78 -2.77 0.74
C ALA A 496 24.39 -2.68 1.39
N VAL A 497 24.13 -3.46 2.43
CA VAL A 497 22.84 -3.46 3.13
C VAL A 497 22.56 -2.10 3.78
N LYS A 498 23.53 -1.53 4.47
CA LYS A 498 23.39 -0.22 5.12
C LYS A 498 23.17 0.91 4.09
N ARG A 499 23.94 0.92 3.01
CA ARG A 499 23.80 1.93 1.96
C ARG A 499 22.47 1.83 1.23
N GLN A 500 22.01 0.62 0.91
CA GLN A 500 20.69 0.41 0.33
C GLN A 500 19.59 0.87 1.27
N ASN A 501 19.68 0.60 2.58
CA ASN A 501 18.76 1.12 3.56
C ASN A 501 18.66 2.66 3.52
N GLN A 502 19.80 3.37 3.42
CA GLN A 502 19.84 4.83 3.32
C GLN A 502 19.21 5.34 2.02
N ILE A 503 19.47 4.67 0.90
CA ILE A 503 18.87 5.01 -0.40
C ILE A 503 17.36 4.80 -0.38
N LYS A 504 16.91 3.66 0.16
CA LYS A 504 15.47 3.38 0.30
C LYS A 504 14.78 4.37 1.25
N ASP A 505 15.43 4.79 2.34
CA ASP A 505 14.92 5.88 3.20
C ASP A 505 14.73 7.19 2.43
N HIS A 506 15.69 7.53 1.56
CA HIS A 506 15.59 8.71 0.71
C HIS A 506 14.41 8.61 -0.27
N LEU A 507 14.17 7.45 -0.88
CA LEU A 507 13.03 7.21 -1.76
C LEU A 507 11.71 7.24 -1.00
N ILE A 508 11.62 6.60 0.16
CA ILE A 508 10.44 6.56 1.02
C ILE A 508 10.08 7.96 1.52
N ALA A 509 11.07 8.78 1.85
CA ALA A 509 10.85 10.16 2.29
C ALA A 509 10.18 11.05 1.22
N ARG A 510 10.27 10.70 -0.08
CA ARG A 510 9.54 11.37 -1.15
C ARG A 510 8.03 11.27 -1.00
N PHE A 511 7.57 10.23 -0.33
CA PHE A 511 6.16 9.98 -0.02
C PHE A 511 5.77 10.43 1.40
N ALA A 512 6.63 11.20 2.09
CA ALA A 512 6.46 11.61 3.49
C ALA A 512 6.34 10.44 4.48
N GLU A 513 6.85 9.27 4.13
CA GLU A 513 6.87 8.07 4.98
C GLU A 513 8.24 7.89 5.64
N ARG A 514 8.27 7.10 6.73
CA ARG A 514 9.51 6.82 7.47
C ARG A 514 9.45 5.48 8.19
N PHE A 515 10.62 4.82 8.31
CA PHE A 515 10.79 3.55 8.99
C PHE A 515 11.78 3.60 10.17
N ALA A 516 12.09 4.80 10.69
CA ALA A 516 13.13 4.96 11.73
C ALA A 516 12.80 4.21 13.02
N GLU A 517 11.56 4.32 13.52
CA GLU A 517 11.12 3.63 14.74
C GLU A 517 11.05 2.12 14.54
N TYR A 518 10.51 1.68 13.42
CA TYR A 518 10.50 0.27 13.02
C TYR A 518 11.93 -0.29 12.97
N ALA A 519 12.86 0.39 12.31
CA ALA A 519 14.26 -0.04 12.22
C ALA A 519 14.95 -0.13 13.58
N PHE A 520 14.67 0.81 14.49
CA PHE A 520 15.17 0.79 15.85
C PHE A 520 14.68 -0.45 16.63
N LEU A 521 13.39 -0.75 16.55
CA LEU A 521 12.80 -1.91 17.19
C LEU A 521 13.32 -3.23 16.60
N MET A 522 13.46 -3.29 15.27
CA MET A 522 14.06 -4.46 14.62
C MET A 522 15.50 -4.67 15.08
N LYS A 523 16.28 -3.60 15.30
CA LYS A 523 17.63 -3.68 15.84
C LYS A 523 17.66 -4.28 17.26
N SER A 524 16.68 -3.91 18.08
CA SER A 524 16.53 -4.48 19.44
C SER A 524 16.18 -5.97 19.41
N LEU A 525 15.27 -6.38 18.51
CA LEU A 525 14.74 -7.75 18.44
C LEU A 525 15.68 -8.74 17.70
N TYR A 526 16.28 -8.31 16.59
CA TYR A 526 17.03 -9.20 15.67
C TYR A 526 18.55 -8.94 15.64
N GLY A 527 19.02 -7.92 16.36
CA GLY A 527 20.46 -7.65 16.44
C GLY A 527 21.13 -7.42 15.08
N ALA A 528 22.08 -8.27 14.70
CA ALA A 528 22.85 -8.12 13.47
C ALA A 528 22.03 -8.35 12.19
N SER A 529 21.04 -9.24 12.22
CA SER A 529 20.17 -9.57 11.05
C SER A 529 19.11 -8.49 10.77
N SER A 530 18.96 -7.49 11.64
CA SER A 530 17.91 -6.47 11.54
C SER A 530 17.99 -5.63 10.27
N ASP A 531 19.21 -5.31 9.81
CA ASP A 531 19.41 -4.40 8.68
C ASP A 531 18.91 -5.04 7.37
N GLU A 532 19.03 -6.35 7.20
CA GLU A 532 18.47 -7.10 6.06
C GLU A 532 16.93 -7.16 6.14
N ILE A 533 16.37 -7.44 7.32
CA ILE A 533 14.91 -7.46 7.54
C ILE A 533 14.31 -6.10 7.24
N VAL A 534 14.93 -5.02 7.70
CA VAL A 534 14.48 -3.65 7.47
C VAL A 534 14.58 -3.28 5.99
N LEU A 535 15.69 -3.64 5.34
CA LEU A 535 15.88 -3.41 3.90
C LEU A 535 14.78 -4.10 3.07
N GLN A 536 14.52 -5.36 3.38
CA GLN A 536 13.47 -6.13 2.70
C GLN A 536 12.09 -5.48 2.89
N ASN A 537 11.73 -5.10 4.13
CA ASN A 537 10.44 -4.46 4.38
C ASN A 537 10.29 -3.11 3.67
N LYS A 538 11.35 -2.29 3.64
CA LYS A 538 11.36 -1.03 2.88
C LYS A 538 11.20 -1.26 1.37
N SER A 539 11.85 -2.29 0.83
CA SER A 539 11.74 -2.67 -0.59
C SER A 539 10.32 -3.11 -0.93
N ASP A 540 9.75 -4.01 -0.12
CA ASP A 540 8.38 -4.50 -0.28
C ASP A 540 7.36 -3.36 -0.18
N PHE A 541 7.56 -2.43 0.75
CA PHE A 541 6.70 -1.26 0.92
C PHE A 541 6.77 -0.32 -0.30
N LEU A 542 7.98 -0.04 -0.82
CA LEU A 542 8.16 0.82 -1.99
C LEU A 542 7.55 0.22 -3.25
N ILE A 543 7.77 -1.07 -3.51
CA ILE A 543 7.26 -1.76 -4.71
C ILE A 543 5.73 -1.71 -4.78
N ASN A 544 5.06 -1.77 -3.64
CA ASN A 544 3.60 -1.82 -3.55
C ASN A 544 3.00 -0.48 -3.09
N TYR A 545 3.76 0.60 -3.13
CA TYR A 545 3.33 1.88 -2.56
C TYR A 545 2.12 2.48 -3.28
N ASP A 546 2.02 2.31 -4.59
CA ASP A 546 0.86 2.71 -5.40
C ASP A 546 -0.45 2.12 -4.84
N THR A 547 -0.45 0.82 -4.57
CA THR A 547 -1.60 0.11 -3.99
C THR A 547 -1.81 0.50 -2.52
N ILE A 548 -0.75 0.55 -1.71
CA ILE A 548 -0.82 0.90 -0.28
C ILE A 548 -1.35 2.32 -0.09
N SER A 549 -0.94 3.25 -0.93
CA SER A 549 -1.38 4.65 -0.90
C SER A 549 -2.72 4.85 -1.58
N GLY A 550 -2.85 4.41 -2.83
CA GLY A 550 -4.02 4.65 -3.68
C GLY A 550 -5.29 3.96 -3.16
N GLN A 551 -5.17 2.80 -2.51
CA GLN A 551 -6.30 2.04 -1.97
C GLN A 551 -6.47 2.15 -0.45
N ARG A 552 -5.88 3.17 0.18
CA ARG A 552 -5.87 3.33 1.64
C ARG A 552 -7.27 3.30 2.28
N ALA A 553 -8.27 3.83 1.61
CA ALA A 553 -9.65 3.89 2.10
C ALA A 553 -10.48 2.64 1.80
N SER A 554 -9.98 1.66 1.03
CA SER A 554 -10.77 0.54 0.58
C SER A 554 -11.27 -0.36 1.69
N GLY A 555 -12.56 -0.72 1.61
CA GLY A 555 -13.16 -1.79 2.38
C GLY A 555 -12.99 -3.16 1.71
N PHE A 556 -13.30 -4.23 2.43
CA PHE A 556 -13.26 -5.58 1.89
C PHE A 556 -14.36 -5.80 0.84
N ASN A 557 -14.00 -6.23 -0.37
CA ASN A 557 -14.99 -6.60 -1.39
C ASN A 557 -15.52 -8.01 -1.14
N TYR A 558 -16.76 -8.12 -0.70
CA TYR A 558 -17.43 -9.38 -0.46
C TYR A 558 -18.41 -9.79 -1.58
N PHE A 559 -18.77 -8.86 -2.48
CA PHE A 559 -19.82 -9.07 -3.47
C PHE A 559 -19.33 -9.98 -4.60
N ASN A 560 -20.08 -11.06 -4.88
CA ASN A 560 -19.82 -12.04 -5.96
C ASN A 560 -18.37 -12.60 -6.00
N GLN A 561 -17.63 -12.55 -4.88
CA GLN A 561 -16.27 -13.04 -4.84
C GLN A 561 -16.22 -14.57 -4.75
N PRO A 562 -15.33 -15.24 -5.49
CA PRO A 562 -15.11 -16.66 -5.31
C PRO A 562 -14.50 -16.93 -3.93
N VAL A 563 -14.82 -18.08 -3.33
CA VAL A 563 -14.35 -18.47 -1.98
C VAL A 563 -12.81 -18.44 -1.87
N SER A 564 -12.10 -18.68 -2.97
CA SER A 564 -10.63 -18.56 -3.04
C SER A 564 -10.12 -17.13 -2.81
N ASN A 565 -10.93 -16.10 -3.09
CA ASN A 565 -10.57 -14.69 -2.91
C ASN A 565 -10.98 -14.13 -1.54
N LEU A 566 -11.49 -14.94 -0.62
CA LEU A 566 -11.90 -14.51 0.72
C LEU A 566 -10.82 -14.71 1.77
N TRP A 567 -9.82 -15.52 1.44
CA TRP A 567 -8.79 -15.93 2.37
C TRP A 567 -7.45 -16.04 1.66
N ASN A 568 -6.41 -15.50 2.27
CA ASN A 568 -5.07 -15.55 1.70
C ASN A 568 -4.98 -14.92 0.30
N THR A 569 -5.46 -13.70 0.16
CA THR A 569 -5.71 -13.00 -1.11
C THR A 569 -5.31 -11.53 -1.00
N PHE A 570 -5.24 -10.87 -2.15
CA PHE A 570 -5.10 -9.40 -2.24
C PHE A 570 -6.39 -8.65 -1.88
N ASN A 571 -7.53 -9.31 -1.85
CA ASN A 571 -8.81 -8.73 -1.48
C ASN A 571 -8.89 -8.57 0.05
N VAL A 572 -8.19 -7.59 0.57
CA VAL A 572 -8.20 -7.15 1.97
C VAL A 572 -8.55 -5.67 2.04
N THR A 573 -8.82 -5.15 3.22
CA THR A 573 -9.06 -3.71 3.36
C THR A 573 -7.76 -2.93 3.13
N GLY A 574 -7.85 -1.71 2.59
CA GLY A 574 -6.68 -0.86 2.39
C GLY A 574 -5.95 -0.55 3.70
N LEU A 575 -6.71 -0.40 4.79
CA LEU A 575 -6.16 -0.22 6.14
C LEU A 575 -5.35 -1.45 6.59
N GLU A 576 -5.87 -2.66 6.39
CA GLU A 576 -5.18 -3.91 6.71
C GLU A 576 -3.87 -4.03 5.92
N ASN A 577 -3.93 -3.70 4.62
CA ASN A 577 -2.79 -3.70 3.71
C ASN A 577 -1.69 -2.72 4.14
N ARG A 578 -2.09 -1.50 4.50
CA ARG A 578 -1.17 -0.45 4.93
C ARG A 578 -0.51 -0.77 6.28
N ILE A 579 -1.28 -1.24 7.24
CA ILE A 579 -0.74 -1.67 8.54
C ILE A 579 0.26 -2.83 8.34
N ALA A 580 -0.08 -3.82 7.51
CA ALA A 580 0.81 -4.92 7.19
C ALA A 580 2.13 -4.43 6.58
N GLY A 581 2.08 -3.48 5.64
CA GLY A 581 3.27 -2.87 5.04
C GLY A 581 4.14 -2.12 6.05
N LEU A 582 3.54 -1.31 6.93
CA LEU A 582 4.26 -0.54 7.95
C LEU A 582 4.88 -1.41 9.05
N LEU A 583 4.20 -2.50 9.42
CA LEU A 583 4.69 -3.43 10.43
C LEU A 583 5.56 -4.56 9.85
N GLY A 584 5.71 -4.66 8.54
CA GLY A 584 6.45 -5.73 7.88
C GLY A 584 5.82 -7.11 8.08
N ILE A 585 4.49 -7.19 8.13
CA ILE A 585 3.76 -8.46 8.18
C ILE A 585 3.74 -9.03 6.77
N LYS A 586 4.37 -10.20 6.58
CA LYS A 586 4.55 -10.82 5.24
C LYS A 586 3.56 -11.95 5.00
N GLY A 587 3.14 -12.07 3.73
CA GLY A 587 2.42 -13.23 3.23
C GLY A 587 3.33 -14.22 2.48
N ASP A 588 2.90 -15.47 2.28
CA ASP A 588 3.70 -16.50 1.62
C ASP A 588 4.04 -16.20 0.16
N LYS A 589 3.18 -15.48 -0.55
CA LYS A 589 3.33 -15.21 -1.99
C LYS A 589 3.36 -13.73 -2.31
N ASN A 590 2.89 -12.90 -1.42
CA ASN A 590 2.89 -11.46 -1.55
C ASN A 590 3.32 -10.84 -0.22
N PRO A 591 4.46 -10.21 -0.17
CA PRO A 591 5.02 -9.69 1.07
C PRO A 591 4.18 -8.60 1.74
N VAL A 592 3.35 -7.88 0.99
CA VAL A 592 2.61 -6.73 1.54
C VAL A 592 1.18 -7.04 1.92
N THR A 593 0.49 -7.88 1.15
CA THR A 593 -0.96 -8.07 1.27
C THR A 593 -1.37 -9.51 1.53
N GLY A 594 -0.42 -10.39 1.68
CA GLY A 594 -0.63 -11.80 1.43
C GLY A 594 -1.61 -12.52 2.30
N LYS A 595 -1.97 -12.01 3.48
CA LYS A 595 -2.78 -12.80 4.41
C LYS A 595 -3.89 -11.97 5.03
N ARG A 596 -5.09 -12.46 4.89
CA ARG A 596 -6.25 -12.01 5.63
C ARG A 596 -6.28 -12.61 7.04
N GLY A 597 -5.23 -12.98 7.61
CA GLY A 597 -5.12 -13.58 8.90
C GLY A 597 -3.88 -14.43 9.01
N ILE A 598 -3.73 -15.10 10.12
CA ILE A 598 -2.60 -15.96 10.38
C ILE A 598 -2.76 -17.24 9.59
N GLN A 599 -1.82 -17.54 8.72
CA GLN A 599 -1.72 -18.89 8.18
C GLN A 599 -1.10 -19.79 9.24
N ARG A 600 -1.88 -20.73 9.74
CA ARG A 600 -1.42 -21.69 10.71
C ARG A 600 -0.79 -22.93 10.06
N LYS A 601 0.08 -22.70 9.07
CA LYS A 601 0.93 -23.77 8.56
C LYS A 601 1.73 -24.43 9.68
N ASN A 602 2.09 -23.64 10.67
CA ASN A 602 2.93 -24.06 11.78
C ASN A 602 2.19 -24.89 12.82
N ILE A 603 0.89 -24.75 12.92
CA ILE A 603 0.05 -25.58 13.79
C ILE A 603 -0.50 -26.78 13.05
N SER A 604 -0.67 -26.67 11.71
CA SER A 604 -0.99 -27.82 10.88
C SER A 604 0.23 -28.71 10.71
N ASN A 605 0.16 -29.91 11.07
CA ASN A 605 0.96 -31.11 10.75
C ASN A 605 2.47 -31.02 10.39
N LEU A 606 3.02 -29.83 10.06
CA LEU A 606 4.42 -29.67 9.66
C LEU A 606 5.35 -29.51 10.88
N PHE A 607 5.02 -28.55 11.79
CA PHE A 607 5.89 -28.24 12.92
C PHE A 607 5.34 -28.75 14.27
N VAL A 608 4.03 -28.71 14.46
CA VAL A 608 3.36 -29.12 15.70
C VAL A 608 2.67 -30.48 15.52
N GLN A 609 2.95 -31.38 16.39
CA GLN A 609 2.24 -32.67 16.48
C GLN A 609 1.61 -32.82 17.87
N LEU A 610 0.29 -32.91 17.90
CA LEU A 610 -0.45 -33.39 19.06
C LEU A 610 -0.63 -34.89 18.90
N TYR A 611 -0.35 -35.62 19.95
CA TYR A 611 -0.46 -37.07 19.92
C TYR A 611 -0.94 -37.61 21.28
N ASP A 612 -1.61 -38.74 21.26
CA ASP A 612 -1.95 -39.50 22.45
C ASP A 612 -0.72 -40.32 22.91
N PRO A 613 -0.19 -40.09 24.13
CA PRO A 613 0.93 -40.84 24.63
C PRO A 613 0.61 -42.31 24.96
N SER A 614 -0.69 -42.65 25.13
CA SER A 614 -1.16 -43.98 25.53
C SER A 614 -2.41 -44.36 24.75
N PRO A 615 -2.32 -44.59 23.44
CA PRO A 615 -3.50 -44.88 22.60
C PRO A 615 -4.31 -46.08 23.10
N GLY A 616 -5.64 -45.87 23.32
CA GLY A 616 -6.56 -46.90 23.74
C GLY A 616 -6.66 -47.12 25.24
N VAL A 617 -6.03 -46.27 26.04
CA VAL A 617 -6.16 -46.26 27.51
C VAL A 617 -6.97 -45.00 27.90
N ALA A 618 -8.14 -45.19 28.51
CA ALA A 618 -8.96 -44.06 28.98
C ALA A 618 -8.42 -43.52 30.30
N PRO A 619 -8.46 -42.19 30.54
CA PRO A 619 -8.92 -41.14 29.64
C PRO A 619 -7.94 -40.84 28.49
N ASP A 620 -8.42 -40.36 27.34
CA ASP A 620 -7.58 -39.89 26.25
C ASP A 620 -6.73 -38.69 26.75
N LEU A 621 -5.40 -38.83 26.67
CA LEU A 621 -4.45 -37.83 27.06
C LEU A 621 -3.76 -37.23 25.83
N PHE A 622 -3.27 -36.02 25.93
CA PHE A 622 -2.65 -35.30 24.83
C PHE A 622 -1.26 -34.81 25.21
N ARG A 623 -0.30 -35.03 24.30
CA ARG A 623 1.04 -34.41 24.35
C ARG A 623 1.30 -33.63 23.09
N TRP A 624 2.10 -32.55 23.20
CA TRP A 624 2.62 -31.83 22.05
C TRP A 624 4.12 -32.04 21.85
N ARG A 625 4.54 -31.99 20.62
CA ARG A 625 5.94 -31.88 20.21
C ARG A 625 6.09 -30.99 19.01
N ILE A 626 7.24 -30.27 18.92
CA ILE A 626 7.57 -29.39 17.83
C ILE A 626 8.71 -29.99 17.02
N ARG A 627 8.59 -29.89 15.70
CA ARG A 627 9.58 -30.35 14.74
C ARG A 627 10.08 -29.17 13.92
N ASN A 628 11.36 -29.18 13.54
CA ASN A 628 11.89 -28.19 12.60
C ASN A 628 11.57 -28.54 11.13
N SER A 629 11.98 -27.69 10.20
CA SER A 629 11.84 -27.88 8.74
C SER A 629 12.44 -29.21 8.23
N ALA A 630 13.46 -29.74 8.91
CA ALA A 630 14.06 -31.05 8.62
C ALA A 630 13.30 -32.24 9.29
N ASN A 631 12.09 -32.01 9.80
CA ASN A 631 11.23 -32.98 10.47
C ASN A 631 11.85 -33.63 11.72
N LYS A 632 12.82 -32.98 12.37
CA LYS A 632 13.44 -33.41 13.61
C LYS A 632 12.70 -32.83 14.80
N ILE A 633 12.44 -33.63 15.84
CA ILE A 633 11.84 -33.13 17.10
C ILE A 633 12.85 -32.24 17.79
N ILE A 634 12.49 -31.01 18.05
CA ILE A 634 13.32 -30.00 18.69
C ILE A 634 12.87 -29.69 20.12
N LEU A 635 11.56 -29.79 20.38
CA LEU A 635 10.96 -29.54 21.68
C LEU A 635 9.77 -30.45 21.92
N THR A 636 9.53 -30.84 23.19
CA THR A 636 8.41 -31.69 23.57
C THR A 636 7.86 -31.33 24.95
N ALA A 637 6.58 -31.60 25.17
CA ALA A 637 5.92 -31.45 26.46
C ALA A 637 6.58 -32.34 27.52
N THR A 638 6.50 -31.91 28.75
CA THR A 638 6.95 -32.70 29.94
C THR A 638 5.80 -33.51 30.51
N GLU A 639 4.57 -33.07 30.33
CA GLU A 639 3.35 -33.61 30.94
C GLU A 639 2.32 -34.09 29.92
N ASP A 640 1.34 -34.84 30.44
CA ASP A 640 0.16 -35.26 29.70
C ASP A 640 -1.03 -34.32 30.06
N TYR A 641 -1.75 -33.93 29.05
CA TYR A 641 -2.85 -32.98 29.19
C TYR A 641 -4.20 -33.64 28.91
N GLU A 642 -5.23 -33.25 29.70
CA GLU A 642 -6.58 -33.79 29.57
C GLU A 642 -7.34 -33.33 28.31
N SER A 643 -6.87 -32.30 27.64
CA SER A 643 -7.48 -31.77 26.42
C SER A 643 -6.47 -31.24 25.42
N GLN A 644 -6.84 -31.30 24.14
CA GLN A 644 -6.04 -30.70 23.08
C GLN A 644 -5.85 -29.18 23.28
N SER A 645 -6.87 -28.48 23.75
CA SER A 645 -6.79 -27.03 23.99
C SER A 645 -5.81 -26.68 25.10
N THR A 646 -5.75 -27.48 26.17
CA THR A 646 -4.75 -27.30 27.23
C THR A 646 -3.35 -27.56 26.72
N ALA A 647 -3.14 -28.68 25.99
CA ALA A 647 -1.85 -29.00 25.41
C ALA A 647 -1.33 -27.87 24.47
N ILE A 648 -2.20 -27.29 23.62
CA ILE A 648 -1.85 -26.16 22.75
C ILE A 648 -1.52 -24.93 23.57
N LYS A 649 -2.30 -24.60 24.61
CA LYS A 649 -2.04 -23.48 25.50
C LYS A 649 -0.66 -23.56 26.12
N GLU A 650 -0.33 -24.70 26.73
CA GLU A 650 0.97 -24.92 27.39
C GLU A 650 2.14 -24.89 26.40
N MET A 651 1.92 -25.37 25.20
CA MET A 651 2.89 -25.22 24.10
C MET A 651 3.21 -23.73 23.82
N TYR A 652 2.19 -22.89 23.66
CA TYR A 652 2.43 -21.45 23.41
C TYR A 652 3.06 -20.75 24.62
N LEU A 653 2.68 -21.10 25.83
CA LEU A 653 3.33 -20.58 27.04
C LEU A 653 4.82 -20.97 27.09
N SER A 654 5.15 -22.19 26.68
CA SER A 654 6.55 -22.63 26.55
C SER A 654 7.32 -21.80 25.53
N ILE A 655 6.71 -21.49 24.39
CA ILE A 655 7.31 -20.63 23.35
C ILE A 655 7.53 -19.22 23.87
N LEU A 656 6.55 -18.63 24.55
CA LEU A 656 6.68 -17.30 25.15
C LEU A 656 7.84 -17.25 26.17
N LYS A 657 8.02 -18.31 26.94
CA LYS A 657 9.16 -18.42 27.88
C LYS A 657 10.52 -18.51 27.15
N ILE A 658 10.58 -19.19 26.02
CA ILE A 658 11.80 -19.23 25.18
C ILE A 658 12.18 -17.82 24.71
N TYR A 659 11.23 -16.96 24.39
CA TYR A 659 11.48 -15.58 23.95
C TYR A 659 12.06 -14.67 25.05
N GLU A 660 11.89 -15.00 26.32
CA GLU A 660 12.44 -14.23 27.44
C GLU A 660 13.98 -14.33 27.53
N THR A 661 14.62 -15.30 26.87
CA THR A 661 16.08 -15.47 26.84
C THR A 661 16.67 -14.97 25.53
N SER A 662 17.63 -14.07 25.62
CA SER A 662 18.34 -13.54 24.46
C SER A 662 19.50 -14.42 24.00
N GLU A 663 19.86 -14.35 22.71
CA GLU A 663 21.05 -15.03 22.18
C GLU A 663 22.34 -14.60 22.89
N LYS A 664 22.42 -13.31 23.28
CA LYS A 664 23.57 -12.76 23.98
C LYS A 664 23.75 -13.39 25.36
N GLU A 665 22.68 -13.63 26.11
CA GLU A 665 22.73 -14.32 27.40
C GLU A 665 23.23 -15.75 27.25
N ILE A 666 22.75 -16.48 26.23
CA ILE A 666 23.22 -17.83 25.93
C ILE A 666 24.72 -17.83 25.61
N VAL A 667 25.17 -16.93 24.72
CA VAL A 667 26.59 -16.87 24.32
C VAL A 667 27.47 -16.60 25.52
N LEU A 668 27.14 -15.60 26.35
CA LEU A 668 27.91 -15.20 27.52
C LEU A 668 27.97 -16.31 28.57
N ALA A 669 26.84 -16.98 28.83
CA ALA A 669 26.81 -18.10 29.78
C ALA A 669 27.67 -19.27 29.30
N PHE A 670 27.64 -19.62 28.01
CA PHE A 670 28.46 -20.67 27.47
C PHE A 670 29.96 -20.30 27.43
N GLU A 671 30.36 -19.06 27.27
CA GLU A 671 31.72 -18.61 27.41
C GLU A 671 32.24 -18.95 28.82
N THR A 672 31.46 -18.64 29.86
CA THR A 672 31.79 -18.99 31.26
C THR A 672 31.84 -20.51 31.46
N LEU A 673 30.94 -21.28 30.86
CA LEU A 673 30.95 -22.75 30.96
C LEU A 673 32.19 -23.34 30.28
N PHE A 674 32.62 -22.80 29.16
CA PHE A 674 33.86 -23.25 28.49
C PHE A 674 35.10 -22.88 29.28
N GLU A 675 35.18 -21.68 29.84
CA GLU A 675 36.27 -21.29 30.72
C GLU A 675 36.37 -22.21 31.95
N ASN A 676 35.24 -22.53 32.59
CA ASN A 676 35.18 -23.45 33.71
C ASN A 676 35.69 -24.85 33.32
N ARG A 677 35.25 -25.37 32.20
CA ARG A 677 35.72 -26.66 31.65
C ARG A 677 37.22 -26.65 31.41
N ASP A 678 37.73 -25.62 30.77
CA ASP A 678 39.16 -25.49 30.44
C ASP A 678 40.05 -25.34 31.69
N ASN A 679 39.47 -24.81 32.78
CA ASN A 679 40.09 -24.77 34.11
C ASN A 679 39.89 -26.05 34.91
N GLY A 680 39.30 -27.10 34.34
CA GLY A 680 39.09 -28.40 34.99
C GLY A 680 37.98 -28.42 36.07
N ILE A 681 37.07 -27.43 36.04
CA ILE A 681 35.93 -27.40 36.95
C ILE A 681 34.84 -28.35 36.42
N ALA A 682 34.36 -29.24 37.30
CA ALA A 682 33.28 -30.19 36.95
C ALA A 682 32.00 -29.40 36.57
N PHE A 683 31.32 -29.88 35.54
CA PHE A 683 30.04 -29.31 35.11
C PHE A 683 29.00 -29.42 36.24
N LYS A 684 28.18 -28.37 36.34
CA LYS A 684 26.96 -28.36 37.18
C LYS A 684 25.82 -27.84 36.32
N ASP A 685 24.63 -28.39 36.56
CA ASP A 685 23.42 -27.90 35.90
C ASP A 685 23.34 -26.39 36.06
N THR A 686 23.18 -25.71 34.91
CA THR A 686 23.33 -24.27 34.84
C THR A 686 22.06 -23.67 34.25
N VAL A 687 21.49 -22.73 35.00
CA VAL A 687 20.32 -21.94 34.58
C VAL A 687 20.77 -20.68 33.81
N ILE A 688 20.18 -20.49 32.64
CA ILE A 688 20.39 -19.34 31.75
C ILE A 688 19.00 -18.74 31.50
N ASN A 689 18.57 -17.86 32.41
CA ASN A 689 17.21 -17.28 32.39
C ASN A 689 16.13 -18.39 32.38
N THR A 690 15.46 -18.62 31.27
CA THR A 690 14.41 -19.63 31.11
C THR A 690 14.90 -20.99 30.60
N PHE A 691 16.18 -21.13 30.39
CA PHE A 691 16.82 -22.40 30.01
C PHE A 691 17.63 -22.98 31.18
N GLU A 692 17.59 -24.27 31.32
CA GLU A 692 18.47 -25.01 32.22
C GLU A 692 19.25 -26.05 31.43
N VAL A 693 20.58 -25.91 31.37
CA VAL A 693 21.47 -26.88 30.75
C VAL A 693 21.77 -27.96 31.78
N ILE A 694 21.52 -29.20 31.42
CA ILE A 694 21.68 -30.38 32.29
C ILE A 694 22.66 -31.40 31.71
N GLU A 695 23.34 -32.17 32.61
CA GLU A 695 24.10 -33.34 32.23
C GLU A 695 23.36 -34.62 32.65
N SER A 696 23.23 -35.58 31.74
CA SER A 696 22.64 -36.88 32.00
C SER A 696 23.63 -37.85 32.64
N ASP A 697 23.15 -38.94 33.26
CA ASP A 697 23.99 -39.99 33.84
C ASP A 697 24.97 -40.63 32.82
N SER A 698 24.72 -40.45 31.55
CA SER A 698 25.58 -40.94 30.47
C SER A 698 26.63 -39.93 29.98
N HIS A 699 26.85 -38.84 30.72
CA HIS A 699 27.74 -37.73 30.39
C HIS A 699 27.41 -37.07 29.04
N LYS A 700 26.10 -36.97 28.75
CA LYS A 700 25.58 -36.23 27.61
C LYS A 700 24.76 -35.04 28.09
N TYR A 701 24.75 -33.99 27.30
CA TYR A 701 24.14 -32.74 27.65
C TYR A 701 22.80 -32.51 26.92
N SER A 702 21.86 -31.85 27.59
CA SER A 702 20.59 -31.40 27.04
C SER A 702 20.15 -30.10 27.71
N PHE A 703 19.00 -29.60 27.37
CA PHE A 703 18.41 -28.46 28.06
C PHE A 703 16.91 -28.61 28.27
N HIS A 704 16.43 -27.99 29.33
CA HIS A 704 15.03 -27.83 29.66
C HIS A 704 14.64 -26.35 29.51
N ILE A 705 13.35 -26.10 29.23
CA ILE A 705 12.73 -24.79 29.40
C ILE A 705 12.09 -24.80 30.77
N ILE A 706 12.45 -23.85 31.61
CA ILE A 706 12.01 -23.77 33.00
C ILE A 706 11.22 -22.50 33.28
N ASN A 707 10.42 -22.57 34.35
CA ASN A 707 9.80 -21.40 34.91
C ASN A 707 10.82 -20.71 35.86
N PRO A 708 11.29 -19.47 35.53
CA PRO A 708 12.28 -18.81 36.37
C PRO A 708 11.81 -18.53 37.80
N GLU A 709 10.50 -18.39 38.03
CA GLU A 709 9.91 -18.18 39.36
C GLU A 709 10.03 -19.41 40.27
N LEU A 710 10.15 -20.59 39.66
CA LEU A 710 10.19 -21.87 40.36
C LEU A 710 11.60 -22.52 40.35
N VAL A 711 12.64 -21.78 39.97
CA VAL A 711 14.02 -22.31 39.84
C VAL A 711 14.51 -23.02 41.10
N ASN A 712 14.17 -22.52 42.30
CA ASN A 712 14.61 -23.04 43.58
C ASN A 712 13.71 -24.17 44.12
N ASP A 713 12.57 -24.44 43.50
CA ASP A 713 11.63 -25.47 43.91
C ASP A 713 11.78 -26.71 43.02
N LEU A 714 12.81 -27.48 43.28
CA LEU A 714 13.21 -28.65 42.48
C LEU A 714 12.17 -29.79 42.43
N ASP A 715 11.30 -29.86 43.42
CA ASP A 715 10.25 -30.89 43.52
C ASP A 715 8.94 -30.50 42.86
N ASN A 716 8.83 -29.26 42.36
CA ASN A 716 7.63 -28.76 41.73
C ASN A 716 7.51 -29.24 40.27
N PRO A 717 6.48 -29.98 39.92
CA PRO A 717 6.31 -30.51 38.56
C PRO A 717 6.21 -29.36 37.51
N ASP A 718 5.65 -28.23 37.87
CA ASP A 718 5.48 -27.05 36.97
C ASP A 718 6.79 -26.30 36.71
N ARG A 719 7.88 -26.68 37.33
CA ARG A 719 9.20 -26.08 37.17
C ARG A 719 9.72 -26.25 35.74
N ILE A 720 9.59 -27.46 35.18
CA ILE A 720 10.05 -27.82 33.84
C ILE A 720 8.85 -27.78 32.89
N ILE A 721 8.80 -26.77 32.05
CA ILE A 721 7.67 -26.52 31.13
C ILE A 721 7.79 -27.34 29.85
N ALA A 722 9.02 -27.43 29.32
CA ALA A 722 9.31 -28.20 28.11
C ALA A 722 10.73 -28.71 28.11
N ARG A 723 11.03 -29.73 27.31
CA ARG A 723 12.37 -30.31 27.24
C ARG A 723 12.81 -30.59 25.81
N GLN A 724 14.12 -30.51 25.60
CA GLN A 724 14.72 -30.97 24.38
C GLN A 724 14.70 -32.51 24.33
N TYR A 725 14.36 -33.08 23.19
CA TYR A 725 14.30 -34.53 23.01
C TYR A 725 15.70 -35.17 22.85
N LYS A 726 16.65 -34.44 22.24
CA LYS A 726 17.95 -34.96 21.84
C LYS A 726 19.02 -34.73 22.91
N LEU A 727 19.82 -35.79 23.22
CA LEU A 727 21.04 -35.67 24.03
C LEU A 727 22.24 -35.35 23.12
N HIS A 728 23.06 -34.41 23.52
CA HIS A 728 24.23 -33.95 22.80
C HIS A 728 25.53 -34.47 23.49
N GLN A 729 26.59 -34.71 22.68
CA GLN A 729 27.87 -35.21 23.21
C GLN A 729 28.74 -34.08 23.81
N THR A 730 28.52 -32.82 23.41
CA THR A 730 29.35 -31.70 23.84
C THR A 730 28.49 -30.48 24.19
N LEU A 731 29.03 -29.56 25.01
CA LEU A 731 28.41 -28.30 25.37
C LEU A 731 28.26 -27.36 24.15
N GLU A 732 29.24 -27.42 23.22
CA GLU A 732 29.17 -26.66 21.96
C GLU A 732 27.92 -27.05 21.14
N ALA A 733 27.61 -28.35 21.09
CA ALA A 733 26.43 -28.84 20.39
C ALA A 733 25.12 -28.43 21.07
N VAL A 734 25.12 -28.29 22.42
CA VAL A 734 23.96 -27.76 23.17
C VAL A 734 23.79 -26.27 22.89
N LYS A 735 24.88 -25.49 22.97
CA LYS A 735 24.86 -24.04 22.61
C LYS A 735 24.24 -23.83 21.23
N THR A 736 24.75 -24.56 20.22
CA THR A 736 24.22 -24.49 18.85
C THR A 736 22.75 -24.86 18.81
N ALA A 737 22.31 -25.93 19.47
CA ALA A 737 20.91 -26.34 19.49
C ALA A 737 19.98 -25.34 20.19
N MET A 738 20.46 -24.63 21.22
CA MET A 738 19.69 -23.53 21.85
C MET A 738 19.56 -22.33 20.92
N LEU A 739 20.63 -21.93 20.25
CA LEU A 739 20.62 -20.84 19.28
C LEU A 739 19.75 -21.19 18.06
N ASP A 740 19.86 -22.42 17.53
CA ASP A 740 19.01 -22.93 16.45
C ASP A 740 17.54 -22.93 16.84
N LEU A 741 17.22 -23.26 18.10
CA LEU A 741 15.86 -23.23 18.63
C LEU A 741 15.29 -21.79 18.63
N LEU A 742 16.07 -20.82 19.11
CA LEU A 742 15.67 -19.41 19.09
C LEU A 742 15.45 -18.92 17.66
N THR A 743 16.37 -19.18 16.76
CA THR A 743 16.27 -18.80 15.34
C THR A 743 15.03 -19.41 14.71
N PHE A 744 14.79 -20.72 14.96
CA PHE A 744 13.59 -21.39 14.45
C PHE A 744 12.29 -20.70 14.90
N PHE A 745 12.16 -20.34 16.18
CA PHE A 745 10.97 -19.69 16.68
C PHE A 745 10.83 -18.25 16.21
N LYS A 746 11.94 -17.55 16.00
CA LYS A 746 11.93 -16.16 15.48
C LYS A 746 11.58 -16.09 14.00
N GLU A 747 12.09 -17.00 13.20
CA GLU A 747 12.07 -16.92 11.74
C GLU A 747 11.09 -17.89 11.08
N GLU A 748 11.12 -19.17 11.47
CA GLU A 748 10.35 -20.21 10.79
C GLU A 748 8.96 -20.43 11.41
N PHE A 749 8.87 -20.33 12.73
CA PHE A 749 7.62 -20.59 13.48
C PHE A 749 6.77 -19.33 13.67
N SER A 750 7.33 -18.15 13.49
CA SER A 750 6.65 -16.89 13.72
C SER A 750 5.75 -16.52 12.54
N ASP A 751 4.49 -16.92 12.60
CA ASP A 751 3.46 -16.60 11.60
C ASP A 751 2.60 -15.45 12.12
N GLU A 752 2.81 -14.26 11.57
CA GLU A 752 2.07 -13.06 11.93
C GLU A 752 0.94 -12.79 10.93
N GLY A 753 -0.10 -12.15 11.39
CA GLY A 753 -1.22 -11.74 10.57
C GLY A 753 -2.09 -10.72 11.27
N ILE A 754 -3.03 -10.17 10.54
CA ILE A 754 -3.99 -9.19 11.02
C ILE A 754 -5.38 -9.57 10.51
N PHE A 755 -6.39 -9.45 11.36
CA PHE A 755 -7.79 -9.58 11.00
C PHE A 755 -8.49 -8.25 11.24
N LEU A 756 -9.06 -7.67 10.22
CA LEU A 756 -9.85 -6.48 10.32
C LEU A 756 -11.32 -6.80 10.02
N ILE A 757 -12.18 -6.52 10.97
CA ILE A 757 -13.61 -6.80 10.89
C ILE A 757 -14.36 -5.47 10.87
N GLU A 758 -15.06 -5.21 9.79
CA GLU A 758 -15.95 -4.06 9.64
C GLU A 758 -17.32 -4.40 10.25
N HIS A 759 -17.78 -3.69 11.28
CA HIS A 759 -19.03 -4.00 11.96
C HIS A 759 -20.28 -3.78 11.09
N ILE A 760 -20.21 -2.92 10.09
CA ILE A 760 -21.33 -2.71 9.16
C ILE A 760 -21.68 -3.99 8.39
N LEU A 761 -20.69 -4.88 8.14
CA LEU A 761 -20.90 -6.15 7.47
C LEU A 761 -21.63 -7.19 8.34
N LEU A 762 -21.68 -6.95 9.65
CA LEU A 762 -22.37 -7.82 10.63
C LEU A 762 -23.86 -7.48 10.76
N VAL A 763 -24.35 -6.48 10.04
CA VAL A 763 -25.80 -6.16 10.02
C VAL A 763 -26.55 -7.31 9.36
N PRO A 764 -27.55 -7.91 10.04
CA PRO A 764 -28.28 -9.05 9.48
C PRO A 764 -29.21 -8.65 8.33
N ASN A 765 -29.54 -9.63 7.48
CA ASN A 765 -30.51 -9.43 6.41
C ASN A 765 -31.94 -9.43 7.01
N PRO A 766 -32.76 -8.40 6.75
CA PRO A 766 -34.10 -8.28 7.35
C PRO A 766 -35.13 -9.27 6.81
N ASN A 767 -34.84 -9.96 5.70
CA ASN A 767 -35.78 -10.84 5.01
C ASN A 767 -35.92 -12.22 5.65
N GLU A 768 -35.03 -12.61 6.56
CA GLU A 768 -35.09 -13.88 7.28
C GLU A 768 -35.64 -13.70 8.70
N ALA A 769 -36.24 -14.74 9.28
CA ALA A 769 -36.68 -14.71 10.67
C ALA A 769 -35.44 -14.61 11.57
N ILE A 770 -35.26 -13.47 12.23
CA ILE A 770 -34.02 -13.11 12.91
C ILE A 770 -34.25 -13.15 14.43
N ASP A 771 -33.47 -14.06 15.07
CA ASP A 771 -33.35 -14.15 16.53
C ASP A 771 -32.26 -13.18 17.04
N GLN A 772 -32.24 -12.83 18.34
CA GLN A 772 -31.28 -11.92 18.97
C GLN A 772 -29.81 -12.30 18.78
N LYS A 773 -29.51 -13.57 18.59
CA LYS A 773 -28.18 -14.09 18.31
C LYS A 773 -27.57 -13.58 16.99
N TYR A 774 -28.38 -13.03 16.08
CA TYR A 774 -27.90 -12.44 14.82
C TYR A 774 -27.44 -10.99 14.97
N TYR A 775 -27.70 -10.38 16.12
CA TYR A 775 -27.33 -9.00 16.38
C TYR A 775 -26.12 -8.89 17.28
N MET A 776 -25.33 -7.84 17.07
CA MET A 776 -24.26 -7.48 18.00
C MET A 776 -24.88 -7.15 19.37
N PRO A 777 -24.30 -7.65 20.48
CA PRO A 777 -24.80 -7.33 21.81
C PRO A 777 -24.59 -5.85 22.12
N ILE A 778 -25.52 -5.28 22.88
CA ILE A 778 -25.42 -3.91 23.40
C ILE A 778 -25.52 -3.94 24.92
N CYS A 779 -24.80 -3.01 25.56
CA CYS A 779 -24.93 -2.75 26.97
C CYS A 779 -25.77 -1.48 27.14
N VAL A 780 -26.88 -1.57 27.84
CA VAL A 780 -27.78 -0.45 28.13
C VAL A 780 -28.00 -0.44 29.65
N ASP A 781 -27.45 0.56 30.31
CA ASP A 781 -27.56 0.63 31.78
C ASP A 781 -28.87 1.22 32.27
N ASP A 782 -29.46 2.16 31.57
CA ASP A 782 -30.76 2.75 31.92
C ASP A 782 -31.42 3.37 30.69
N CYS A 783 -32.74 3.33 30.64
CA CYS A 783 -33.57 3.94 29.61
C CYS A 783 -33.95 5.40 29.87
N SER A 784 -33.11 6.16 30.57
CA SER A 784 -33.33 7.57 30.83
C SER A 784 -33.38 8.37 29.51
N GLU A 785 -34.06 9.51 29.51
CA GLU A 785 -34.23 10.32 28.28
C GLU A 785 -32.92 10.85 27.72
N ASP A 786 -31.88 10.96 28.55
CA ASP A 786 -30.53 11.47 28.20
C ASP A 786 -29.53 10.37 27.79
N CYS A 787 -29.96 9.11 27.75
CA CYS A 787 -29.04 8.00 27.41
C CYS A 787 -28.72 7.96 25.91
N CYS A 788 -27.44 7.99 25.57
CA CYS A 788 -26.97 7.74 24.21
C CYS A 788 -27.28 6.30 23.82
N ILE A 789 -28.11 6.12 22.77
CA ILE A 789 -28.45 4.80 22.25
C ILE A 789 -27.21 4.19 21.58
N PRO A 790 -26.73 3.03 22.06
CA PRO A 790 -25.56 2.41 21.50
C PRO A 790 -25.83 1.90 20.08
N ASN A 791 -25.00 2.30 19.14
CA ASN A 791 -25.02 1.78 17.79
C ASN A 791 -23.75 0.92 17.58
N PRO A 792 -23.88 -0.41 17.52
CA PRO A 792 -22.71 -1.28 17.42
C PRO A 792 -22.14 -1.41 16.00
N TYR A 793 -22.80 -0.86 14.98
CA TYR A 793 -22.47 -1.12 13.58
C TYR A 793 -21.79 0.05 12.86
N SER A 794 -22.25 1.30 13.10
CA SER A 794 -21.82 2.46 12.33
C SER A 794 -20.37 2.84 12.62
N PHE A 795 -19.54 2.90 11.60
CA PHE A 795 -18.16 3.36 11.68
C PHE A 795 -17.33 2.70 12.79
N LYS A 796 -17.47 1.39 12.92
CA LYS A 796 -16.75 0.58 13.89
C LYS A 796 -15.99 -0.55 13.21
N ILE A 797 -14.78 -0.80 13.70
CA ILE A 797 -13.95 -1.92 13.30
C ILE A 797 -13.37 -2.64 14.51
N SER A 798 -13.09 -3.92 14.35
CA SER A 798 -12.28 -4.69 15.29
C SER A 798 -11.02 -5.18 14.58
N VAL A 799 -9.86 -4.91 15.17
CA VAL A 799 -8.56 -5.41 14.70
C VAL A 799 -8.10 -6.49 15.67
N VAL A 800 -7.92 -7.71 15.17
CA VAL A 800 -7.53 -8.87 15.97
C VAL A 800 -6.14 -9.31 15.54
N LEU A 801 -5.24 -9.46 16.50
CA LEU A 801 -3.82 -9.77 16.31
C LEU A 801 -3.39 -10.92 17.23
N PRO A 802 -2.43 -11.77 16.79
CA PRO A 802 -1.86 -12.80 17.65
C PRO A 802 -0.87 -12.20 18.63
N GLY A 803 -1.14 -12.30 19.94
CA GLY A 803 -0.25 -11.75 20.96
C GLY A 803 0.92 -12.68 21.36
N TYR A 804 1.08 -13.81 20.69
CA TYR A 804 2.06 -14.83 21.04
C TYR A 804 3.21 -15.01 20.04
N THR A 805 3.22 -14.25 18.95
CA THR A 805 4.34 -14.26 17.99
C THR A 805 5.53 -13.51 18.55
N TYR A 806 6.73 -13.77 18.03
CA TYR A 806 7.96 -13.22 18.58
C TYR A 806 7.93 -11.68 18.73
N ARG A 807 7.62 -10.96 17.66
CA ARG A 807 7.57 -9.49 17.69
C ARG A 807 6.40 -8.97 18.52
N PHE A 808 5.23 -9.59 18.41
CA PHE A 808 4.03 -9.14 19.12
C PHE A 808 4.02 -9.51 20.63
N ALA A 809 4.87 -10.45 21.05
CA ALA A 809 5.09 -10.72 22.46
C ALA A 809 5.98 -9.64 23.15
N ASP A 810 6.79 -8.92 22.36
CA ASP A 810 7.58 -7.80 22.86
C ASP A 810 6.70 -6.57 23.14
N VAL A 811 6.91 -5.92 24.29
CA VAL A 811 6.08 -4.77 24.76
C VAL A 811 6.27 -3.55 23.88
N ASP A 812 7.52 -3.25 23.51
CA ASP A 812 7.85 -2.03 22.77
C ASP A 812 7.34 -2.14 21.33
N PHE A 813 7.53 -3.30 20.70
CA PHE A 813 6.99 -3.54 19.38
C PHE A 813 5.46 -3.54 19.36
N ARG A 814 4.82 -4.08 20.39
CA ARG A 814 3.35 -4.07 20.52
C ARG A 814 2.79 -2.66 20.68
N ASN A 815 3.43 -1.82 21.50
CA ASN A 815 3.06 -0.41 21.64
C ASN A 815 3.23 0.36 20.33
N PHE A 816 4.32 0.10 19.62
CA PHE A 816 4.53 0.66 18.28
C PHE A 816 3.43 0.21 17.32
N ALA A 817 3.10 -1.08 17.28
CA ALA A 817 2.05 -1.62 16.42
C ALA A 817 0.68 -0.99 16.73
N GLU A 818 0.32 -0.84 18.01
CA GLU A 818 -0.93 -0.15 18.40
C GLU A 818 -0.93 1.31 17.96
N ASN A 819 0.18 2.02 18.12
CA ASN A 819 0.30 3.41 17.68
C ASN A 819 0.13 3.53 16.17
N VAL A 820 0.78 2.67 15.39
CA VAL A 820 0.61 2.61 13.93
C VAL A 820 -0.86 2.37 13.56
N ILE A 821 -1.49 1.35 14.17
CA ILE A 821 -2.90 1.04 13.90
C ILE A 821 -3.80 2.24 14.22
N ARG A 822 -3.62 2.89 15.38
CA ARG A 822 -4.44 4.04 15.78
C ARG A 822 -4.22 5.27 14.89
N GLN A 823 -3.00 5.51 14.43
CA GLN A 823 -2.68 6.62 13.52
C GLN A 823 -3.27 6.41 12.12
N GLU A 824 -3.34 5.17 11.67
CA GLU A 824 -3.84 4.82 10.34
C GLU A 824 -5.37 4.69 10.28
N ILE A 825 -6.04 4.45 11.39
CA ILE A 825 -7.51 4.41 11.43
C ILE A 825 -8.05 5.82 11.13
N PRO A 826 -8.98 5.95 10.15
CA PRO A 826 -9.64 7.23 9.86
C PRO A 826 -10.33 7.81 11.11
N SER A 827 -10.24 9.12 11.33
CA SER A 827 -10.71 9.82 12.54
C SER A 827 -12.20 9.62 12.88
N HIS A 828 -13.03 9.26 11.90
CA HIS A 828 -14.46 9.00 12.08
C HIS A 828 -14.77 7.53 12.41
N ILE A 829 -13.79 6.65 12.42
CA ILE A 829 -13.93 5.21 12.68
C ILE A 829 -13.41 4.89 14.07
N LEU A 830 -14.22 4.18 14.86
CA LEU A 830 -13.82 3.68 16.17
C LEU A 830 -13.22 2.26 16.01
N GLY A 831 -11.93 2.12 16.29
CA GLY A 831 -11.22 0.84 16.24
C GLY A 831 -11.01 0.21 17.60
N LYS A 832 -11.44 -1.06 17.75
CA LYS A 832 -11.10 -1.91 18.89
C LYS A 832 -9.91 -2.80 18.51
N ILE A 833 -8.78 -2.68 19.21
CA ILE A 833 -7.62 -3.55 19.04
C ILE A 833 -7.68 -4.67 20.07
N CYS A 834 -7.54 -5.91 19.63
CA CYS A 834 -7.62 -7.10 20.47
C CYS A 834 -6.43 -8.04 20.18
N TRP A 835 -5.57 -8.21 21.16
CA TRP A 835 -4.49 -9.19 21.15
C TRP A 835 -4.99 -10.51 21.69
N ILE A 836 -5.02 -11.55 20.89
CA ILE A 836 -5.52 -12.85 21.29
C ILE A 836 -4.41 -13.88 21.38
N GLY A 837 -4.59 -14.87 22.24
CA GLY A 837 -3.61 -15.93 22.53
C GLY A 837 -3.72 -16.41 23.96
N TYR A 838 -2.58 -16.83 24.51
CA TYR A 838 -2.53 -17.48 25.81
C TYR A 838 -1.67 -16.65 26.77
N ARG A 839 -2.11 -16.52 28.02
CA ARG A 839 -1.40 -15.86 29.09
C ARG A 839 -1.48 -16.72 30.37
N LYS A 840 -0.37 -16.85 31.09
CA LYS A 840 -0.24 -17.75 32.25
C LYS A 840 -1.13 -17.36 33.43
N ASP A 841 -1.22 -16.08 33.68
CA ASP A 841 -1.91 -15.48 34.84
C ASP A 841 -3.40 -15.24 34.63
N GLN A 842 -3.94 -15.56 33.50
CA GLN A 842 -5.38 -15.45 33.21
C GLN A 842 -5.99 -16.84 32.97
N ILE A 843 -7.10 -17.09 33.63
CA ILE A 843 -8.04 -18.13 33.22
C ILE A 843 -8.61 -17.64 31.89
N VAL A 844 -7.88 -17.97 30.81
CA VAL A 844 -8.37 -17.61 29.46
C VAL A 844 -9.64 -18.37 29.20
N PRO A 845 -10.77 -17.69 28.92
CA PRO A 845 -11.97 -18.38 28.54
C PRO A 845 -11.68 -19.31 27.38
N LYS A 846 -12.31 -20.49 27.39
CA LYS A 846 -12.20 -21.51 26.35
C LYS A 846 -12.44 -20.98 24.93
N ASP A 847 -13.09 -19.81 24.84
CA ASP A 847 -13.54 -19.14 23.63
C ASP A 847 -12.53 -18.10 23.07
N ASN A 848 -11.38 -17.86 23.75
CA ASN A 848 -10.35 -16.92 23.27
C ASN A 848 -9.30 -17.62 22.40
N ASP A 849 -9.70 -18.58 21.60
CA ASP A 849 -8.83 -19.34 20.70
C ASP A 849 -8.87 -18.74 19.29
N LEU A 850 -7.69 -18.35 18.78
CA LEU A 850 -7.55 -17.82 17.43
C LEU A 850 -8.00 -18.83 16.36
N LEU A 851 -7.85 -20.15 16.58
CA LEU A 851 -8.32 -21.19 15.65
C LEU A 851 -9.84 -21.15 15.45
N ASP A 852 -10.58 -21.11 16.55
CA ASP A 852 -12.03 -21.06 16.50
C ASP A 852 -12.50 -19.75 15.89
N PHE A 853 -11.86 -18.64 16.25
CA PHE A 853 -12.13 -17.34 15.65
C PHE A 853 -11.89 -17.34 14.13
N GLU A 854 -10.72 -17.81 13.65
CA GLU A 854 -10.41 -17.90 12.23
C GLU A 854 -11.43 -18.74 11.47
N LYS A 855 -11.80 -19.90 12.02
CA LYS A 855 -12.78 -20.80 11.42
C LYS A 855 -14.15 -20.13 11.29
N ASP A 856 -14.59 -19.45 12.34
CA ASP A 856 -15.89 -18.78 12.35
C ASP A 856 -15.89 -17.56 11.43
N PHE A 857 -14.80 -16.81 11.38
CA PHE A 857 -14.62 -15.69 10.46
C PHE A 857 -14.63 -16.15 9.00
N LYS A 858 -13.92 -17.23 8.68
CA LYS A 858 -13.91 -17.81 7.33
C LYS A 858 -15.31 -18.27 6.90
N ASN A 859 -16.05 -18.92 7.80
CA ASN A 859 -17.43 -19.35 7.53
C ASN A 859 -18.35 -18.14 7.31
N PHE A 860 -18.21 -17.09 8.14
CA PHE A 860 -18.95 -15.85 7.98
C PHE A 860 -18.69 -15.18 6.62
N LEU A 861 -17.42 -15.06 6.21
CA LEU A 861 -17.08 -14.48 4.92
C LEU A 861 -17.65 -15.29 3.76
N THR A 862 -17.62 -16.63 3.87
CA THR A 862 -18.19 -17.53 2.85
C THR A 862 -19.72 -17.33 2.73
N ASP A 863 -20.42 -17.26 3.85
CA ASP A 863 -21.85 -17.01 3.87
C ASP A 863 -22.20 -15.62 3.29
N LYS A 864 -21.41 -14.59 3.66
CA LYS A 864 -21.62 -13.21 3.20
C LYS A 864 -21.55 -13.09 1.68
N THR A 865 -20.60 -13.77 1.03
CA THR A 865 -20.50 -13.77 -0.45
C THR A 865 -21.64 -14.49 -1.15
N GLN A 866 -22.32 -15.40 -0.45
CA GLN A 866 -23.45 -16.17 -0.98
C GLN A 866 -24.82 -15.59 -0.56
N ASP A 867 -24.80 -14.38 0.03
CA ASP A 867 -26.00 -13.73 0.63
C ASP A 867 -26.70 -14.63 1.65
N LYS A 868 -25.92 -15.44 2.39
CA LYS A 868 -26.38 -16.29 3.51
C LYS A 868 -25.94 -15.67 4.83
N GLN A 869 -26.60 -16.07 5.91
CA GLN A 869 -26.24 -15.59 7.26
C GLN A 869 -26.23 -16.68 8.34
N SER A 870 -26.14 -17.94 7.96
CA SER A 870 -26.16 -19.07 8.91
C SER A 870 -24.96 -19.06 9.87
N ALA A 871 -23.81 -18.58 9.43
CA ALA A 871 -22.59 -18.48 10.24
C ALA A 871 -22.53 -17.19 11.10
N LEU A 872 -23.33 -16.18 10.81
CA LEU A 872 -23.30 -14.89 11.49
C LEU A 872 -23.46 -14.99 13.01
N PRO A 873 -24.42 -15.74 13.58
CA PRO A 873 -24.59 -15.82 15.04
C PRO A 873 -23.36 -16.41 15.74
N LYS A 874 -22.73 -17.40 15.13
CA LYS A 874 -21.56 -18.04 15.70
C LYS A 874 -20.35 -17.10 15.65
N PHE A 875 -20.19 -16.39 14.53
CA PHE A 875 -19.11 -15.41 14.40
C PHE A 875 -19.29 -14.23 15.36
N ILE A 876 -20.50 -13.67 15.52
CA ILE A 876 -20.78 -12.61 16.51
C ILE A 876 -20.41 -13.09 17.91
N ASN A 877 -20.82 -14.31 18.29
CA ASN A 877 -20.48 -14.88 19.58
C ASN A 877 -18.96 -15.03 19.77
N SER A 878 -18.25 -15.51 18.77
CA SER A 878 -16.78 -15.64 18.81
C SER A 878 -16.11 -14.26 18.93
N LEU A 879 -16.53 -13.27 18.12
CA LEU A 879 -15.96 -11.91 18.13
C LEU A 879 -16.17 -11.18 19.46
N THR A 880 -17.38 -11.30 20.06
CA THR A 880 -17.74 -10.59 21.28
C THR A 880 -17.10 -11.17 22.53
N LYS A 881 -16.74 -12.43 22.50
CA LYS A 881 -16.06 -13.12 23.60
C LYS A 881 -14.55 -12.92 23.59
N LEU A 882 -13.96 -12.39 22.51
CA LEU A 882 -12.54 -12.13 22.45
C LEU A 882 -12.12 -11.07 23.49
N ASN A 883 -11.15 -11.43 24.31
CA ASN A 883 -10.53 -10.55 25.29
C ASN A 883 -9.05 -10.35 24.94
N SER A 884 -8.58 -9.10 25.02
CA SER A 884 -7.17 -8.84 24.84
C SER A 884 -6.34 -9.45 25.99
N ILE A 885 -5.32 -10.23 25.63
CA ILE A 885 -4.37 -10.77 26.62
C ILE A 885 -3.43 -9.67 27.15
N TYR A 886 -3.38 -8.51 26.50
CA TYR A 886 -2.61 -7.34 26.90
C TYR A 886 -3.54 -6.13 27.04
N PRO A 887 -4.39 -6.09 28.07
CA PRO A 887 -5.32 -4.97 28.26
C PRO A 887 -4.53 -3.69 28.56
N THR A 888 -4.89 -2.60 27.91
CA THR A 888 -4.30 -1.27 28.12
C THR A 888 -4.71 -0.64 29.46
N GLY A 889 -5.74 -1.17 30.11
CA GLY A 889 -6.18 -0.76 31.43
C GLY A 889 -7.15 -1.78 32.01
N THR A 890 -7.15 -1.88 33.33
CA THR A 890 -8.09 -2.72 34.08
C THR A 890 -9.07 -1.81 34.83
N LEU A 891 -10.37 -2.10 34.71
CA LEU A 891 -11.38 -1.36 35.44
C LEU A 891 -11.36 -1.78 36.93
N TYR A 892 -11.17 -0.82 37.82
CA TYR A 892 -11.17 -1.03 39.28
C TYR A 892 -12.31 -0.27 39.92
N ASN A 893 -12.90 -0.87 40.94
CA ASN A 893 -13.84 -0.17 41.83
C ASN A 893 -13.03 0.65 42.83
N CYS A 894 -13.46 1.87 43.16
CA CYS A 894 -12.78 2.75 44.13
C CYS A 894 -12.79 2.21 45.56
N THR A 895 -13.47 1.12 45.83
CA THR A 895 -13.49 0.45 47.16
C THR A 895 -12.39 -0.62 47.29
N ASP A 896 -11.67 -0.95 46.24
CA ASP A 896 -10.58 -1.93 46.32
C ASP A 896 -9.32 -1.30 46.95
N GLU A 897 -8.81 -1.90 48.04
CA GLU A 897 -7.72 -1.37 48.86
C GLU A 897 -6.30 -1.62 48.30
N GLU A 898 -6.13 -1.88 47.02
CA GLU A 898 -4.83 -2.09 46.40
C GLU A 898 -4.02 -0.78 46.27
N GLU A 899 -2.81 -0.75 46.81
CA GLU A 899 -1.92 0.42 46.81
C GLU A 899 -1.38 0.87 45.46
N ASN A 900 -1.43 0.04 44.43
CA ASN A 900 -0.86 0.35 43.09
C ASN A 900 -1.91 0.57 42.02
N ILE A 901 -2.27 1.83 41.79
CA ILE A 901 -3.30 2.28 40.84
C ILE A 901 -2.71 2.65 39.49
N SER A 902 -1.40 2.58 39.28
CA SER A 902 -0.75 2.94 38.01
C SER A 902 -1.20 2.01 36.88
N GLY A 903 -1.72 2.58 35.80
CA GLY A 903 -2.25 1.84 34.62
C GLY A 903 -3.66 1.26 34.79
N LYS A 904 -4.36 1.54 35.88
CA LYS A 904 -5.72 1.06 36.17
C LYS A 904 -6.74 2.17 35.92
N ILE A 905 -7.90 1.80 35.39
CA ILE A 905 -9.05 2.71 35.23
C ILE A 905 -9.92 2.59 36.49
N VAL A 906 -9.96 3.64 37.29
CA VAL A 906 -10.76 3.68 38.53
C VAL A 906 -12.07 4.42 38.25
N LEU A 907 -13.20 3.74 38.46
CA LEU A 907 -14.52 4.32 38.29
C LEU A 907 -14.69 5.58 39.16
N GLY A 908 -15.12 6.66 38.51
CA GLY A 908 -15.34 7.94 39.18
C GLY A 908 -14.07 8.77 39.49
N ARG A 909 -12.85 8.27 39.17
CA ARG A 909 -11.58 8.96 39.39
C ARG A 909 -10.73 9.14 38.15
N THR A 910 -10.74 8.16 37.23
CA THR A 910 -9.93 8.24 36.01
C THR A 910 -10.69 9.02 34.95
N ASN A 911 -10.12 10.13 34.50
CA ASN A 911 -10.65 10.87 33.36
C ASN A 911 -10.23 10.13 32.07
N LEU A 912 -11.19 9.54 31.39
CA LEU A 912 -10.94 8.77 30.15
C LEU A 912 -10.70 9.66 28.93
N GLY A 913 -10.73 10.98 29.12
CA GLY A 913 -10.61 11.93 28.01
C GLY A 913 -11.82 11.83 27.06
N THR A 914 -12.14 12.90 26.39
CA THR A 914 -13.01 12.87 25.23
C THR A 914 -12.16 12.39 24.04
N ILE A 915 -12.48 11.21 23.53
CA ILE A 915 -11.91 10.71 22.28
C ILE A 915 -12.56 11.46 21.12
#